data_719b540809aca81d4c0363f79649b5b5
#
_entry.id   719b540809aca81d4c0363f79649b5b5
#
_cell.length_a   1.000
_cell.length_b   1.000
_cell.length_c   1.000
_cell.angle_alpha   90.00
_cell.angle_beta   90.00
_cell.angle_gamma   90.00
#
_symmetry.space_group_name_H-M   'P 1'
#
loop_
_entity.id
_entity.type
_entity.pdbx_description
1 polymer ?
#
loop_
_entity_poly.entity_id
_entity_poly.type
_entity_poly.pdbx_seq_one_letter_code
_entity_poly.pdbx_strand_id
1 'polypeptide(L)'
;MKKLSLILMLLAFSFGMNAQVEKTFTFNDYGEGQILNGQDGWYVRVHSAGNGSMGPMYTDYLGHFWGTTPETPTADETLGVFSHASGTSFGDIATHDITQYGFDFSNGGVVEIECDQLREWWGTLFGIGYDGDGDGSVLPPIMAAPNHALYEPITPNPNSTLPDGGVYFLLTGSDTDPLFIKGVVLPNNTPACNFTPNVTEKNWARYKVSIDLDANDGAGAVTLYAMYDVPGGEWEAVPECQGVNVGLTPGSGDKYDPATWHHIFMLNSGWCGFDNFTVRHFPGGLTAQFIDFTEIPDQLVYNEPITLEASATSGLPVTFEVIQGPATIDGNILTLTGEEGVVKVRASQPGDGTQWQPAPAVNRSFYVVDPENYEPEITIRRPYEGTKVYMPDFENPVMVVISAYIDHGSILKFEEVKCNVDGQELYLKTDYPDKPENGYWYTTWTPSGEGSYNMTVSITQTGGKVTTASNTFDVTTDYDDMNVSALNGEVVVNTTYFTAYGEYPFPTHVNAFNAINLHYLHNCVNGDCNTYDHQSYLRVKNYRGEWVELCRYITPFGVECVDDLDVTDFTSVLQGLVEFEYYSEQYSTGQGYNPTAIFEYTKGTPEYPYVDLQELWYGSYSFGDYENLCPIPMRTVEFDPCVEKAKLQITTSGHNWSDTGNGAYNTGNAAEFYEATHNININGATTYTQHLWETCNPNPAGCQPQNGTWTYARAGWCPGSMTMVWDYSLDDYLADGKADVLYEFDPTYVDQCHPNYPDCVSGQNSCPDCTNSSNPLLKVSGKLVTYSHNTDILTEVPEQPDVDAEPFNVTITPNPARGQMTITTDYDKGRASVVIINPQGAKVRGFSVEGQRTIDVSDLPSGIYFVHIIGGKVVTRKVMIQN
;
A
#
# COMPACT_ATOMS: atom_id res chain seq x y z
N MET A 1 -34.27 25.45 -47.20
CA MET A 1 -33.69 25.07 -45.88
C MET A 1 -32.26 24.54 -45.96
N LYS A 2 -31.45 24.91 -46.92
CA LYS A 2 -30.03 24.53 -47.07
C LYS A 2 -29.02 25.72 -47.12
N LYS A 3 -29.50 26.93 -46.77
CA LYS A 3 -28.71 28.15 -46.77
C LYS A 3 -28.57 28.84 -45.41
N LEU A 4 -29.20 28.25 -44.33
CA LEU A 4 -29.07 28.79 -42.97
C LEU A 4 -28.00 28.08 -42.13
N SER A 5 -27.53 26.86 -42.53
CA SER A 5 -26.48 26.12 -41.82
C SER A 5 -25.05 26.56 -42.14
N LEU A 6 -24.86 27.37 -43.20
CA LEU A 6 -23.52 27.80 -43.61
C LEU A 6 -23.08 29.15 -43.00
N ILE A 7 -24.05 29.90 -42.38
CA ILE A 7 -23.73 31.19 -41.72
C ILE A 7 -23.45 31.01 -40.25
N LEU A 8 -23.88 29.90 -39.60
CA LEU A 8 -23.51 29.59 -38.23
C LEU A 8 -22.11 28.99 -38.12
N MET A 9 -21.52 28.50 -39.23
CA MET A 9 -20.17 27.92 -39.24
C MET A 9 -19.07 28.95 -39.54
N LEU A 10 -19.42 30.19 -39.92
CA LEU A 10 -18.46 31.25 -40.25
C LEU A 10 -18.36 32.35 -39.18
N LEU A 11 -19.11 32.26 -38.07
CA LEU A 11 -18.99 33.16 -36.93
C LEU A 11 -18.24 32.56 -35.71
N ALA A 12 -17.71 31.33 -35.83
CA ALA A 12 -16.90 30.69 -34.80
C ALA A 12 -15.37 30.87 -34.97
N PHE A 13 -14.95 31.74 -35.90
CA PHE A 13 -13.52 31.91 -36.26
C PHE A 13 -12.94 33.29 -35.92
N SER A 14 -13.44 34.00 -34.89
CA SER A 14 -12.86 35.30 -34.53
C SER A 14 -12.88 35.66 -33.04
N PHE A 15 -12.83 34.67 -32.17
CA PHE A 15 -12.38 34.87 -30.78
C PHE A 15 -11.32 33.77 -30.52
N GLY A 16 -10.06 34.16 -30.27
CA GLY A 16 -9.02 33.27 -29.82
C GLY A 16 -9.45 32.72 -28.45
N MET A 17 -10.16 31.62 -28.46
CA MET A 17 -10.45 30.86 -27.25
C MET A 17 -9.22 30.01 -26.97
N ASN A 18 -8.54 30.25 -25.84
CA ASN A 18 -7.59 29.31 -25.25
C ASN A 18 -8.39 28.09 -24.72
N ALA A 19 -8.82 27.24 -25.63
CA ALA A 19 -9.54 26.01 -25.28
C ALA A 19 -8.53 24.91 -24.93
N GLN A 20 -8.89 24.04 -24.00
CA GLN A 20 -8.18 22.78 -23.77
C GLN A 20 -7.98 22.05 -25.10
N VAL A 21 -6.77 21.52 -25.31
CA VAL A 21 -6.46 20.60 -26.41
C VAL A 21 -6.24 19.22 -25.83
N GLU A 22 -6.91 18.21 -26.36
CA GLU A 22 -6.79 16.82 -25.94
C GLU A 22 -6.75 15.89 -27.15
N LYS A 23 -5.91 14.85 -27.06
CA LYS A 23 -5.86 13.76 -28.02
C LYS A 23 -5.58 12.45 -27.28
N THR A 24 -6.41 11.45 -27.53
CA THR A 24 -6.23 10.07 -27.05
C THR A 24 -5.95 9.15 -28.23
N PHE A 25 -5.01 8.23 -28.05
CA PHE A 25 -4.65 7.15 -28.95
C PHE A 25 -5.04 5.83 -28.27
N THR A 26 -6.04 5.15 -28.78
CA THR A 26 -6.57 3.88 -28.22
C THR A 26 -6.05 2.64 -28.94
N PHE A 27 -5.46 2.81 -30.11
CA PHE A 27 -4.93 1.75 -30.98
C PHE A 27 -5.94 0.75 -31.53
N ASN A 28 -7.20 0.79 -31.11
CA ASN A 28 -8.27 -0.15 -31.50
C ASN A 28 -8.60 -0.13 -33.01
N ASP A 29 -8.32 0.97 -33.69
CA ASP A 29 -8.62 1.15 -35.12
C ASP A 29 -7.58 0.51 -36.05
N TYR A 30 -6.45 0.01 -35.52
CA TYR A 30 -5.33 -0.45 -36.36
C TYR A 30 -5.41 -1.90 -36.80
N GLY A 31 -6.23 -2.71 -36.16
CA GLY A 31 -6.35 -4.15 -36.41
C GLY A 31 -5.22 -4.98 -35.78
N GLU A 32 -5.50 -6.25 -35.52
CA GLU A 32 -4.58 -7.19 -34.88
C GLU A 32 -3.32 -7.45 -35.71
N GLY A 33 -2.17 -7.53 -35.06
CA GLY A 33 -0.89 -7.90 -35.68
C GLY A 33 -0.31 -6.86 -36.62
N GLN A 34 -0.84 -5.63 -36.63
CA GLN A 34 -0.33 -4.57 -37.50
C GLN A 34 0.90 -3.90 -36.87
N ILE A 35 1.91 -3.67 -37.69
CA ILE A 35 3.10 -2.92 -37.28
C ILE A 35 2.69 -1.46 -37.07
N LEU A 36 3.05 -0.89 -35.89
CA LEU A 36 2.69 0.47 -35.53
C LEU A 36 3.33 1.51 -36.45
N ASN A 37 4.54 1.25 -36.98
CA ASN A 37 5.26 2.17 -37.82
C ASN A 37 4.48 2.51 -39.11
N GLY A 38 4.18 3.79 -39.27
CA GLY A 38 3.40 4.32 -40.42
C GLY A 38 1.89 4.32 -40.22
N GLN A 39 1.37 3.79 -39.14
CA GLN A 39 -0.04 3.89 -38.78
C GLN A 39 -0.32 5.26 -38.15
N ASP A 40 -1.28 5.99 -38.67
CA ASP A 40 -1.75 7.31 -38.18
C ASP A 40 -0.63 8.31 -37.78
N GLY A 41 0.50 8.25 -38.48
CA GLY A 41 1.63 9.16 -38.21
C GLY A 41 2.62 8.68 -37.14
N TRP A 42 2.46 7.48 -36.62
CA TRP A 42 3.47 6.89 -35.75
C TRP A 42 4.73 6.51 -36.51
N TYR A 43 5.88 6.91 -35.96
CA TYR A 43 7.20 6.51 -36.42
C TYR A 43 7.84 5.60 -35.38
N VAL A 44 8.26 4.40 -35.79
CA VAL A 44 8.91 3.44 -34.90
C VAL A 44 10.36 3.26 -35.32
N ARG A 45 11.27 3.60 -34.43
CA ARG A 45 12.70 3.32 -34.59
C ARG A 45 13.04 1.99 -33.91
N VAL A 46 13.42 1.03 -34.75
CA VAL A 46 13.90 -0.28 -34.27
C VAL A 46 15.37 -0.16 -33.91
N HIS A 47 15.72 -0.39 -32.66
CA HIS A 47 17.11 -0.38 -32.21
C HIS A 47 17.75 -1.76 -32.43
N SER A 48 18.63 -1.88 -33.40
CA SER A 48 19.40 -3.09 -33.69
C SER A 48 20.72 -3.09 -32.93
N ALA A 49 20.76 -3.59 -31.72
CA ALA A 49 22.03 -3.95 -31.06
C ALA A 49 22.24 -5.45 -31.19
N GLY A 50 23.22 -5.79 -31.98
CA GLY A 50 23.83 -7.10 -32.22
C GLY A 50 23.24 -8.36 -31.60
N ASN A 51 22.76 -9.29 -32.46
CA ASN A 51 22.41 -10.69 -32.24
C ASN A 51 21.02 -11.07 -31.74
N GLY A 52 20.07 -10.19 -31.63
CA GLY A 52 18.66 -10.56 -31.42
C GLY A 52 17.78 -9.88 -32.47
N SER A 53 16.94 -10.60 -33.15
CA SER A 53 15.89 -9.99 -33.96
C SER A 53 14.87 -9.37 -33.04
N MET A 54 14.82 -8.04 -32.96
CA MET A 54 13.74 -7.32 -32.31
C MET A 54 12.54 -7.37 -33.24
N GLY A 55 11.38 -7.78 -32.69
CA GLY A 55 10.13 -7.59 -33.40
C GLY A 55 9.73 -6.11 -33.40
N PRO A 56 9.14 -5.59 -34.47
CA PRO A 56 8.58 -4.26 -34.47
C PRO A 56 7.46 -4.14 -33.42
N MET A 57 7.25 -2.93 -32.88
CA MET A 57 6.03 -2.66 -32.12
C MET A 57 4.81 -2.97 -32.99
N TYR A 58 3.90 -3.72 -32.47
CA TYR A 58 2.68 -4.14 -33.18
C TYR A 58 1.47 -4.09 -32.25
N THR A 59 0.30 -4.03 -32.86
CA THR A 59 -0.97 -4.12 -32.16
C THR A 59 -1.37 -5.57 -31.96
N ASP A 60 -1.81 -5.93 -30.78
CA ASP A 60 -2.34 -7.26 -30.48
C ASP A 60 -3.48 -7.16 -29.47
N TYR A 61 -4.31 -8.22 -29.41
CA TYR A 61 -5.34 -8.31 -28.38
C TYR A 61 -4.71 -8.40 -26.98
N LEU A 62 -5.20 -7.59 -26.07
CA LEU A 62 -4.71 -7.53 -24.69
C LEU A 62 -4.80 -8.86 -23.97
N GLY A 63 -5.68 -9.76 -24.39
CA GLY A 63 -5.83 -11.11 -23.85
C GLY A 63 -4.93 -12.20 -24.43
N HIS A 64 -4.14 -11.93 -25.47
CA HIS A 64 -3.26 -12.95 -26.09
C HIS A 64 -1.94 -13.16 -25.34
N PHE A 65 -1.56 -12.22 -24.51
CA PHE A 65 -0.36 -12.32 -23.69
C PHE A 65 -0.62 -13.23 -22.49
N TRP A 66 0.12 -14.33 -22.34
CA TRP A 66 0.28 -15.18 -21.14
C TRP A 66 -0.73 -16.30 -20.87
N GLY A 67 -1.70 -16.56 -21.73
CA GLY A 67 -2.66 -17.64 -21.49
C GLY A 67 -3.56 -17.43 -20.26
N THR A 68 -3.45 -16.30 -19.62
CA THR A 68 -4.39 -15.76 -18.62
C THR A 68 -4.74 -14.37 -19.07
N THR A 69 -6.01 -14.09 -19.28
CA THR A 69 -6.49 -12.74 -19.59
C THR A 69 -6.16 -11.82 -18.42
N PRO A 70 -5.17 -10.89 -18.54
CA PRO A 70 -5.16 -9.74 -17.64
C PRO A 70 -6.50 -9.02 -17.85
N GLU A 71 -7.13 -8.57 -16.78
CA GLU A 71 -8.30 -7.71 -16.94
C GLU A 71 -7.89 -6.51 -17.79
N THR A 72 -8.65 -6.26 -18.85
CA THR A 72 -8.36 -5.13 -19.75
C THR A 72 -8.60 -3.82 -19.01
N PRO A 73 -7.77 -2.79 -19.23
CA PRO A 73 -7.93 -1.51 -18.50
C PRO A 73 -9.25 -0.79 -18.78
N THR A 74 -9.96 -1.15 -19.84
CA THR A 74 -11.31 -0.66 -20.14
C THR A 74 -12.16 -1.77 -20.75
N ALA A 75 -13.47 -1.75 -20.46
CA ALA A 75 -14.39 -2.85 -20.78
C ALA A 75 -14.64 -3.07 -22.29
N ASP A 76 -14.29 -2.12 -23.14
CA ASP A 76 -14.52 -2.12 -24.59
C ASP A 76 -13.24 -2.29 -25.43
N GLU A 77 -12.09 -2.47 -24.77
CA GLU A 77 -10.81 -2.48 -25.45
C GLU A 77 -10.37 -3.85 -25.89
N THR A 78 -9.94 -3.90 -27.11
CA THR A 78 -9.53 -5.13 -27.75
C THR A 78 -8.06 -5.15 -28.15
N LEU A 79 -7.43 -4.00 -28.38
CA LEU A 79 -6.08 -3.90 -28.88
C LEU A 79 -5.23 -2.89 -28.11
N GLY A 80 -3.98 -3.26 -27.86
CA GLY A 80 -2.94 -2.39 -27.32
C GLY A 80 -1.67 -2.50 -28.17
N VAL A 81 -0.63 -1.73 -27.83
CA VAL A 81 0.67 -1.76 -28.49
C VAL A 81 1.67 -2.55 -27.66
N PHE A 82 2.29 -3.54 -28.29
CA PHE A 82 3.23 -4.45 -27.64
C PHE A 82 4.58 -4.47 -28.38
N SER A 83 5.65 -4.73 -27.64
CA SER A 83 6.93 -5.10 -28.21
C SER A 83 7.30 -6.49 -27.70
N HIS A 84 7.72 -7.33 -28.62
CA HIS A 84 8.16 -8.69 -28.30
C HIS A 84 9.67 -8.78 -28.56
N ALA A 85 10.46 -8.50 -27.52
CA ALA A 85 11.91 -8.70 -27.59
C ALA A 85 12.27 -10.06 -26.98
N SER A 86 12.75 -11.00 -27.77
CA SER A 86 13.32 -12.25 -27.25
C SER A 86 14.80 -12.05 -26.95
N GLY A 87 15.18 -12.15 -25.66
CA GLY A 87 16.57 -12.08 -25.21
C GLY A 87 16.99 -10.69 -24.70
N THR A 88 18.24 -10.50 -24.41
CA THR A 88 18.86 -9.31 -23.80
C THR A 88 18.87 -8.04 -24.67
N SER A 89 17.84 -7.79 -25.44
CA SER A 89 17.80 -6.75 -26.46
C SER A 89 16.85 -5.62 -26.12
N PHE A 90 17.19 -4.45 -26.61
CA PHE A 90 16.66 -3.11 -26.39
C PHE A 90 15.25 -2.90 -26.95
N GLY A 91 14.54 -1.92 -26.37
CA GLY A 91 13.20 -1.55 -26.76
C GLY A 91 13.13 -0.79 -28.09
N ASP A 92 11.98 -0.93 -28.75
CA ASP A 92 11.60 -0.07 -29.84
C ASP A 92 11.08 1.26 -29.28
N ILE A 93 11.36 2.35 -29.99
CA ILE A 93 10.87 3.68 -29.68
C ILE A 93 9.83 4.05 -30.71
N ALA A 94 8.62 4.38 -30.24
CA ALA A 94 7.57 4.96 -31.06
C ALA A 94 7.41 6.43 -30.75
N THR A 95 7.39 7.29 -31.77
CA THR A 95 7.15 8.72 -31.64
C THR A 95 5.98 9.15 -32.52
N HIS A 96 5.31 10.22 -32.10
CA HIS A 96 4.22 10.82 -32.84
C HIS A 96 4.27 12.33 -32.74
N ASP A 97 4.27 13.03 -33.90
CA ASP A 97 4.16 14.48 -33.96
C ASP A 97 2.73 14.93 -33.59
N ILE A 98 2.61 15.69 -32.51
CA ILE A 98 1.33 16.17 -31.99
C ILE A 98 0.94 17.57 -32.44
N THR A 99 1.81 18.27 -33.20
CA THR A 99 1.55 19.65 -33.68
C THR A 99 0.31 19.71 -34.56
N GLN A 100 0.03 18.65 -35.33
CA GLN A 100 -1.15 18.54 -36.18
C GLN A 100 -2.50 18.60 -35.40
N TYR A 101 -2.49 18.33 -34.09
CA TYR A 101 -3.66 18.38 -33.26
C TYR A 101 -3.87 19.73 -32.55
N GLY A 102 -2.99 20.70 -32.80
CA GLY A 102 -3.09 22.05 -32.27
C GLY A 102 -2.48 22.27 -30.90
N PHE A 103 -1.63 21.37 -30.43
CA PHE A 103 -0.85 21.57 -29.20
C PHE A 103 0.16 22.70 -29.40
N ASP A 104 0.19 23.66 -28.48
CA ASP A 104 1.11 24.79 -28.40
C ASP A 104 1.36 25.15 -26.94
N PHE A 105 2.51 24.78 -26.44
CA PHE A 105 2.89 24.96 -25.03
C PHE A 105 3.61 26.30 -24.78
N SER A 106 3.75 27.13 -25.78
CA SER A 106 4.43 28.45 -25.68
C SER A 106 3.71 29.43 -24.72
N ASN A 107 2.43 29.18 -24.42
CA ASN A 107 1.61 30.03 -23.59
C ASN A 107 1.51 29.55 -22.12
N GLY A 108 2.38 28.62 -21.71
CA GLY A 108 2.36 28.07 -20.36
C GLY A 108 1.15 27.18 -20.08
N GLY A 109 0.75 27.12 -18.82
CA GLY A 109 -0.39 26.29 -18.35
C GLY A 109 0.04 24.90 -17.86
N VAL A 110 -0.88 23.92 -17.97
CA VAL A 110 -0.63 22.55 -17.50
C VAL A 110 -0.67 21.58 -18.67
N VAL A 111 0.34 20.72 -18.77
CA VAL A 111 0.41 19.60 -19.70
C VAL A 111 0.22 18.30 -18.92
N GLU A 112 -0.73 17.48 -19.32
CA GLU A 112 -0.91 16.13 -18.77
C GLU A 112 -0.61 15.10 -19.86
N ILE A 113 0.13 14.05 -19.47
CA ILE A 113 0.40 12.89 -20.31
C ILE A 113 -0.01 11.67 -19.50
N GLU A 114 -0.86 10.84 -20.07
CA GLU A 114 -1.49 9.70 -19.41
C GLU A 114 -1.38 8.46 -20.29
N CYS A 115 -1.08 7.32 -19.69
CA CYS A 115 -0.94 6.06 -20.43
C CYS A 115 -1.21 4.85 -19.54
N ASP A 116 -1.91 3.86 -20.09
CA ASP A 116 -2.02 2.53 -19.50
C ASP A 116 -0.77 1.74 -19.81
N GLN A 117 -0.19 1.09 -18.80
CA GLN A 117 1.01 0.26 -18.93
C GLN A 117 0.80 -1.13 -18.35
N LEU A 118 1.14 -2.15 -19.14
CA LEU A 118 1.36 -3.51 -18.69
C LEU A 118 2.86 -3.77 -18.66
N ARG A 119 3.40 -4.13 -17.49
CA ARG A 119 4.82 -4.42 -17.32
C ARG A 119 5.08 -5.88 -17.05
N GLU A 120 6.10 -6.44 -17.65
CA GLU A 120 6.67 -7.70 -17.22
C GLU A 120 8.10 -7.52 -16.65
N TRP A 121 9.14 -7.80 -17.34
CA TRP A 121 10.48 -7.98 -16.72
C TRP A 121 11.46 -6.82 -16.91
N TRP A 122 11.21 -5.94 -17.88
CA TRP A 122 12.22 -4.93 -18.26
C TRP A 122 11.71 -3.53 -17.96
N GLY A 123 11.55 -2.67 -18.87
CA GLY A 123 11.11 -1.33 -18.57
C GLY A 123 10.26 -0.71 -19.67
N THR A 124 9.45 0.24 -19.27
CA THR A 124 8.63 1.04 -20.17
C THR A 124 8.86 2.51 -19.86
N LEU A 125 8.72 3.35 -20.86
CA LEU A 125 8.63 4.79 -20.66
C LEU A 125 7.66 5.43 -21.65
N PHE A 126 7.06 6.52 -21.24
CA PHE A 126 6.30 7.41 -22.11
C PHE A 126 6.51 8.87 -21.72
N GLY A 127 6.35 9.78 -22.66
CA GLY A 127 6.59 11.19 -22.38
C GLY A 127 6.29 12.13 -23.54
N ILE A 128 6.72 13.39 -23.35
CA ILE A 128 6.62 14.47 -24.32
C ILE A 128 7.97 15.18 -24.44
N GLY A 129 8.32 15.63 -25.63
CA GLY A 129 9.62 16.26 -25.79
C GLY A 129 9.93 16.83 -27.15
N TYR A 130 11.23 17.10 -27.30
CA TYR A 130 11.86 17.78 -28.40
C TYR A 130 12.76 16.81 -29.21
N ASP A 131 12.51 16.71 -30.49
CA ASP A 131 13.37 16.01 -31.46
C ASP A 131 14.31 17.02 -32.08
N GLY A 132 15.51 17.16 -31.52
CA GLY A 132 16.48 18.19 -31.91
C GLY A 132 17.29 17.82 -33.14
N ASP A 133 17.32 16.54 -33.51
CA ASP A 133 18.09 16.06 -34.65
C ASP A 133 17.22 15.68 -35.86
N GLY A 134 15.90 15.69 -35.70
CA GLY A 134 14.95 15.42 -36.77
C GLY A 134 14.92 13.95 -37.20
N ASP A 135 15.40 13.04 -36.40
CA ASP A 135 15.42 11.60 -36.69
C ASP A 135 14.13 10.85 -36.30
N GLY A 136 13.14 11.58 -35.76
CA GLY A 136 11.88 11.05 -35.28
C GLY A 136 11.94 10.44 -33.88
N SER A 137 13.04 10.60 -33.17
CA SER A 137 13.23 10.14 -31.78
C SER A 137 13.46 11.32 -30.86
N VAL A 138 12.83 11.38 -29.73
CA VAL A 138 13.03 12.42 -28.70
C VAL A 138 13.91 11.93 -27.54
N LEU A 139 14.49 10.75 -27.65
CA LEU A 139 15.26 10.17 -26.56
C LEU A 139 16.74 10.56 -26.70
N PRO A 140 17.27 11.26 -25.70
CA PRO A 140 18.70 11.44 -25.58
C PRO A 140 19.41 10.10 -25.37
N PRO A 141 20.74 10.05 -25.54
CA PRO A 141 21.53 8.90 -25.14
C PRO A 141 21.34 8.70 -23.64
N ILE A 142 20.45 7.80 -23.30
CA ILE A 142 20.03 7.56 -21.91
C ILE A 142 21.09 6.76 -21.19
N MET A 143 21.29 7.17 -19.95
CA MET A 143 22.18 6.66 -18.94
C MET A 143 22.49 5.17 -19.06
N ALA A 144 23.77 4.87 -19.20
CA ALA A 144 24.27 3.50 -19.11
C ALA A 144 24.12 2.97 -17.67
N ALA A 145 23.12 2.14 -17.43
CA ALA A 145 23.19 1.25 -16.28
C ALA A 145 23.99 0.01 -16.69
N PRO A 146 24.93 -0.44 -15.86
CA PRO A 146 25.97 -1.35 -16.32
C PRO A 146 25.51 -2.77 -16.62
N ASN A 147 24.26 -3.14 -16.40
CA ASN A 147 23.81 -4.52 -16.57
C ASN A 147 22.48 -4.72 -17.31
N HIS A 148 21.87 -3.67 -17.84
CA HIS A 148 20.61 -3.80 -18.56
C HIS A 148 20.64 -3.09 -19.89
N ALA A 149 20.16 -3.79 -20.86
CA ALA A 149 20.24 -3.45 -22.25
C ALA A 149 19.44 -2.21 -22.71
N LEU A 150 18.61 -1.62 -21.87
CA LEU A 150 17.96 -0.33 -22.09
C LEU A 150 18.92 0.87 -22.20
N TYR A 151 20.19 0.67 -21.93
CA TYR A 151 21.11 1.75 -21.56
C TYR A 151 22.34 1.86 -22.42
N GLU A 152 22.38 1.18 -23.55
CA GLU A 152 23.45 1.56 -24.51
C GLU A 152 23.08 2.91 -25.15
N PRO A 153 24.02 3.83 -25.21
CA PRO A 153 23.76 5.11 -25.86
C PRO A 153 23.28 4.84 -27.30
N ILE A 154 22.04 5.25 -27.59
CA ILE A 154 21.65 5.47 -28.96
C ILE A 154 22.70 6.44 -29.45
N THR A 155 23.56 6.00 -30.37
CA THR A 155 24.61 6.88 -30.91
C THR A 155 23.91 8.11 -31.44
N PRO A 156 24.19 9.31 -30.89
CA PRO A 156 23.60 10.55 -31.41
C PRO A 156 23.81 10.60 -32.89
N ASN A 157 22.82 11.06 -33.65
CA ASN A 157 23.04 11.38 -35.03
C ASN A 157 24.24 12.33 -35.08
N PRO A 158 25.37 11.95 -35.73
CA PRO A 158 26.57 12.75 -35.73
C PRO A 158 26.40 14.12 -36.40
N ASN A 159 25.26 14.37 -37.04
CA ASN A 159 24.93 15.62 -37.71
C ASN A 159 23.96 16.51 -36.87
N SER A 160 23.53 16.06 -35.68
CA SER A 160 22.69 16.88 -34.80
C SER A 160 23.52 17.93 -34.07
N THR A 161 23.05 19.16 -34.10
CA THR A 161 23.65 20.29 -33.36
C THR A 161 22.96 20.53 -32.01
N LEU A 162 21.80 19.91 -31.79
CA LEU A 162 20.99 20.08 -30.60
C LEU A 162 20.61 18.68 -30.03
N PRO A 163 20.85 18.41 -28.75
CA PRO A 163 20.46 17.15 -28.16
C PRO A 163 18.94 17.07 -27.97
N ASP A 164 18.38 15.89 -28.21
CA ASP A 164 17.00 15.57 -27.88
C ASP A 164 16.72 15.69 -26.38
N GLY A 165 15.48 15.77 -26.02
CA GLY A 165 15.09 15.81 -24.63
C GLY A 165 13.61 15.97 -24.41
N GLY A 166 13.17 15.62 -23.20
CA GLY A 166 11.76 15.71 -22.82
C GLY A 166 11.53 15.40 -21.35
N VAL A 167 10.28 15.48 -20.96
CA VAL A 167 9.81 15.00 -19.65
C VAL A 167 9.12 13.67 -19.87
N TYR A 168 9.53 12.65 -19.13
CA TYR A 168 8.98 11.31 -19.30
C TYR A 168 8.88 10.53 -17.99
N PHE A 169 7.92 9.64 -17.96
CA PHE A 169 7.76 8.63 -16.92
C PHE A 169 8.54 7.38 -17.33
N LEU A 170 9.33 6.85 -16.41
CA LEU A 170 10.15 5.66 -16.63
C LEU A 170 9.83 4.64 -15.53
N LEU A 171 9.46 3.44 -15.94
CA LEU A 171 9.24 2.30 -15.07
C LEU A 171 10.20 1.19 -15.50
N THR A 172 11.20 0.85 -14.68
CA THR A 172 12.23 -0.15 -15.01
C THR A 172 12.41 -1.16 -13.89
N GLY A 173 12.91 -2.35 -14.21
CA GLY A 173 13.35 -3.36 -13.27
C GLY A 173 12.27 -4.31 -12.75
N SER A 174 12.68 -5.32 -12.01
CA SER A 174 11.79 -6.22 -11.29
C SER A 174 11.34 -5.56 -9.97
N ASP A 175 10.23 -6.03 -9.39
CA ASP A 175 9.68 -5.48 -8.15
C ASP A 175 10.62 -5.64 -6.94
N THR A 176 11.61 -6.53 -7.06
CA THR A 176 12.60 -6.82 -6.03
C THR A 176 13.90 -6.04 -6.19
N ASP A 177 14.08 -5.24 -7.24
CA ASP A 177 15.33 -4.53 -7.50
C ASP A 177 15.17 -3.02 -7.23
N PRO A 178 15.72 -2.49 -6.13
CA PRO A 178 15.61 -1.09 -5.74
C PRO A 178 16.39 -0.11 -6.63
N LEU A 179 17.20 -0.61 -7.57
CA LEU A 179 18.12 0.22 -8.40
C LEU A 179 17.49 0.88 -9.60
N PHE A 180 16.23 0.63 -9.89
CA PHE A 180 15.65 1.11 -11.13
C PHE A 180 14.81 2.36 -10.91
N ILE A 181 15.01 3.32 -11.80
CA ILE A 181 14.22 4.57 -11.79
C ILE A 181 12.76 4.21 -12.04
N LYS A 182 11.95 4.47 -11.04
CA LYS A 182 10.50 4.38 -11.10
C LYS A 182 9.99 5.77 -10.80
N GLY A 183 9.74 6.57 -11.83
CA GLY A 183 9.34 7.94 -11.62
C GLY A 183 9.49 8.82 -12.83
N VAL A 184 9.61 10.12 -12.62
CA VAL A 184 9.71 11.11 -13.68
C VAL A 184 11.15 11.50 -13.93
N VAL A 185 11.54 11.56 -15.20
CA VAL A 185 12.85 12.02 -15.65
C VAL A 185 12.69 13.36 -16.37
N LEU A 186 13.54 14.30 -16.01
CA LEU A 186 13.53 15.67 -16.50
C LEU A 186 14.27 15.81 -17.84
N PRO A 187 14.13 16.94 -18.54
CA PRO A 187 14.77 17.18 -19.83
C PRO A 187 16.29 17.03 -19.84
N ASN A 188 16.95 17.19 -18.69
CA ASN A 188 18.41 17.01 -18.55
C ASN A 188 18.83 15.56 -18.25
N ASN A 189 17.90 14.61 -18.33
CA ASN A 189 18.07 13.19 -17.97
C ASN A 189 18.38 12.94 -16.49
N THR A 190 18.00 13.86 -15.64
CA THR A 190 18.09 13.66 -14.18
C THR A 190 16.77 13.10 -13.68
N PRO A 191 16.77 12.03 -12.88
CA PRO A 191 15.56 11.60 -12.20
C PRO A 191 15.04 12.71 -11.30
N ALA A 192 13.76 13.06 -11.46
CA ALA A 192 13.09 14.02 -10.58
C ALA A 192 12.67 13.39 -9.27
N CYS A 193 12.33 12.10 -9.31
CA CYS A 193 11.79 11.36 -8.18
C CYS A 193 11.89 9.86 -8.43
N ASN A 194 11.86 9.09 -7.34
CA ASN A 194 11.78 7.63 -7.35
C ASN A 194 10.63 7.21 -6.44
N PHE A 195 9.91 6.15 -6.81
CA PHE A 195 8.86 5.57 -5.97
C PHE A 195 8.77 4.05 -6.18
N THR A 196 8.06 3.37 -5.30
CA THR A 196 7.74 1.94 -5.46
C THR A 196 6.29 1.82 -5.89
N PRO A 197 5.99 1.36 -7.12
CA PRO A 197 4.61 1.19 -7.55
C PRO A 197 3.93 0.06 -6.77
N ASN A 198 2.67 0.26 -6.43
CA ASN A 198 1.83 -0.75 -5.80
C ASN A 198 1.17 -1.63 -6.88
N VAL A 199 1.99 -2.25 -7.72
CA VAL A 199 1.53 -3.15 -8.79
C VAL A 199 2.51 -4.30 -8.94
N THR A 200 1.98 -5.52 -9.00
CA THR A 200 2.77 -6.72 -9.31
C THR A 200 3.07 -6.82 -10.81
N GLU A 201 4.08 -7.59 -11.19
CA GLU A 201 4.32 -7.94 -12.58
C GLU A 201 3.06 -8.52 -13.23
N LYS A 202 2.86 -8.20 -14.53
CA LYS A 202 1.73 -8.66 -15.37
C LYS A 202 0.37 -8.03 -15.04
N ASN A 203 0.32 -6.97 -14.24
CA ASN A 203 -0.88 -6.20 -14.01
C ASN A 203 -0.82 -4.85 -14.74
N TRP A 204 -1.97 -4.38 -15.18
CA TRP A 204 -2.11 -3.06 -15.73
C TRP A 204 -2.11 -2.00 -14.64
N ALA A 205 -1.47 -0.88 -14.93
CA ALA A 205 -1.59 0.34 -14.13
C ALA A 205 -1.66 1.54 -15.07
N ARG A 206 -2.38 2.58 -14.67
CA ARG A 206 -2.46 3.84 -15.40
C ARG A 206 -1.60 4.87 -14.70
N TYR A 207 -0.75 5.56 -15.45
CA TYR A 207 0.11 6.63 -14.94
C TYR A 207 -0.18 7.93 -15.66
N LYS A 208 -0.09 9.03 -14.90
CA LYS A 208 -0.26 10.37 -15.44
C LYS A 208 0.86 11.28 -14.93
N VAL A 209 1.57 11.92 -15.85
CA VAL A 209 2.53 12.99 -15.58
C VAL A 209 1.84 14.32 -15.83
N SER A 210 1.71 15.14 -14.81
CA SER A 210 1.16 16.50 -14.89
C SER A 210 2.30 17.52 -14.74
N ILE A 211 2.46 18.38 -15.72
CA ILE A 211 3.53 19.38 -15.79
C ILE A 211 2.90 20.76 -15.76
N ASP A 212 3.04 21.46 -14.66
CA ASP A 212 2.66 22.87 -14.53
C ASP A 212 3.81 23.74 -15.07
N LEU A 213 3.63 24.29 -16.25
CA LEU A 213 4.64 25.08 -16.96
C LEU A 213 4.84 26.46 -16.33
N ASP A 214 3.86 26.97 -15.60
CA ASP A 214 3.87 28.31 -15.02
C ASP A 214 4.44 28.31 -13.57
N ALA A 215 4.56 27.15 -12.94
CA ALA A 215 5.09 26.99 -11.59
C ALA A 215 6.58 27.42 -11.51
N ASN A 216 7.04 27.80 -10.31
CA ASN A 216 8.43 28.17 -10.04
C ASN A 216 8.94 29.30 -10.94
N ASP A 217 8.12 30.35 -11.17
CA ASP A 217 8.45 31.47 -12.05
C ASP A 217 8.77 31.04 -13.50
N GLY A 218 8.08 30.02 -14.01
CA GLY A 218 8.25 29.46 -15.33
C GLY A 218 9.31 28.34 -15.45
N ALA A 219 9.99 27.99 -14.36
CA ALA A 219 10.86 26.81 -14.35
C ALA A 219 10.09 25.49 -14.29
N GLY A 220 8.77 25.56 -14.13
CA GLY A 220 7.85 24.43 -14.15
C GLY A 220 7.89 23.54 -12.91
N ALA A 221 6.82 22.76 -12.73
CA ALA A 221 6.75 21.71 -11.72
C ALA A 221 6.07 20.45 -12.26
N VAL A 222 6.55 19.27 -11.88
CA VAL A 222 5.96 18.00 -12.28
C VAL A 222 5.33 17.29 -11.09
N THR A 223 4.18 16.67 -11.32
CA THR A 223 3.54 15.73 -10.38
C THR A 223 3.18 14.45 -11.10
N LEU A 224 3.53 13.31 -10.50
CA LEU A 224 3.14 12.00 -10.99
C LEU A 224 1.89 11.53 -10.24
N TYR A 225 0.95 10.95 -10.98
CA TYR A 225 -0.21 10.25 -10.44
C TYR A 225 -0.20 8.80 -10.92
N ALA A 226 -0.65 7.89 -10.09
CA ALA A 226 -0.84 6.48 -10.41
C ALA A 226 -2.27 6.05 -10.12
N MET A 227 -2.74 5.04 -10.86
CA MET A 227 -4.01 4.36 -10.66
C MET A 227 -3.74 2.86 -10.82
N TYR A 228 -3.83 2.09 -9.75
CA TYR A 228 -3.45 0.68 -9.74
C TYR A 228 -4.62 -0.26 -10.02
N ASP A 229 -5.83 0.10 -9.62
CA ASP A 229 -7.04 -0.68 -9.90
C ASP A 229 -7.68 -0.18 -11.21
N VAL A 230 -7.17 -0.63 -12.34
CA VAL A 230 -7.70 -0.29 -13.69
C VAL A 230 -8.53 -1.47 -14.20
N PRO A 231 -9.80 -1.28 -14.59
CA PRO A 231 -10.55 -0.04 -14.64
C PRO A 231 -11.33 0.23 -13.35
N GLY A 232 -11.09 1.13 -12.55
CA GLY A 232 -11.96 1.43 -11.41
C GLY A 232 -11.30 2.23 -10.30
N GLY A 233 -9.96 2.26 -10.31
CA GLY A 233 -9.17 2.99 -9.34
C GLY A 233 -9.31 4.51 -9.43
N GLU A 234 -8.87 5.18 -8.40
CA GLU A 234 -8.74 6.64 -8.36
C GLU A 234 -7.30 7.07 -8.66
N TRP A 235 -7.15 8.32 -9.12
CA TRP A 235 -5.84 8.91 -9.28
C TRP A 235 -5.24 9.26 -7.92
N GLU A 236 -4.14 8.61 -7.58
CA GLU A 236 -3.34 8.93 -6.39
C GLU A 236 -2.08 9.68 -6.82
N ALA A 237 -1.83 10.84 -6.19
CA ALA A 237 -0.57 11.52 -6.41
C ALA A 237 0.55 10.78 -5.67
N VAL A 238 1.62 10.46 -6.40
CA VAL A 238 2.80 9.80 -5.83
C VAL A 238 3.55 10.80 -4.95
N PRO A 239 3.64 10.59 -3.62
CA PRO A 239 4.18 11.60 -2.68
C PRO A 239 5.59 12.08 -3.03
N GLU A 240 6.47 11.16 -3.44
CA GLU A 240 7.86 11.43 -3.78
C GLU A 240 8.01 12.25 -5.07
N CYS A 241 6.94 12.29 -5.88
CA CYS A 241 6.90 12.91 -7.20
C CYS A 241 5.92 14.09 -7.27
N GLN A 242 5.74 14.85 -6.20
CA GLN A 242 4.81 15.98 -6.17
C GLN A 242 5.51 17.32 -6.25
N GLY A 243 5.15 18.14 -7.26
CA GLY A 243 5.63 19.53 -7.39
C GLY A 243 7.13 19.67 -7.59
N VAL A 244 7.79 18.65 -8.15
CA VAL A 244 9.25 18.65 -8.35
C VAL A 244 9.61 19.64 -9.44
N ASN A 245 10.60 20.52 -9.19
CA ASN A 245 11.05 21.53 -10.15
C ASN A 245 11.64 20.87 -11.40
N VAL A 246 11.14 21.26 -12.57
CA VAL A 246 11.55 20.71 -13.88
C VAL A 246 12.79 21.40 -14.45
N GLY A 247 13.03 22.64 -14.09
CA GLY A 247 14.15 23.44 -14.62
C GLY A 247 13.96 23.89 -16.06
N LEU A 248 12.71 24.19 -16.46
CA LEU A 248 12.38 24.69 -17.78
C LEU A 248 12.93 26.09 -18.03
N THR A 249 13.16 26.40 -19.29
CA THR A 249 13.69 27.70 -19.78
C THR A 249 12.81 28.24 -20.90
N PRO A 250 11.56 28.66 -20.64
CA PRO A 250 10.64 29.15 -21.66
C PRO A 250 11.26 30.26 -22.51
N GLY A 251 11.09 30.14 -23.83
CA GLY A 251 11.64 31.10 -24.80
C GLY A 251 13.14 30.93 -25.15
N SER A 252 13.78 29.89 -24.61
CA SER A 252 15.19 29.60 -24.96
C SER A 252 15.37 28.98 -26.37
N GLY A 253 14.34 28.30 -26.84
CA GLY A 253 14.33 27.57 -28.11
C GLY A 253 15.12 26.26 -28.07
N ASP A 254 15.46 25.74 -26.89
CA ASP A 254 16.11 24.44 -26.69
C ASP A 254 15.16 23.39 -26.11
N LYS A 255 15.65 22.19 -25.79
CA LYS A 255 14.89 21.08 -25.23
C LYS A 255 14.23 21.35 -23.85
N TYR A 256 14.64 22.40 -23.16
CA TYR A 256 14.05 22.84 -21.90
C TYR A 256 12.94 23.89 -22.10
N ASP A 257 12.73 24.32 -23.37
CA ASP A 257 11.67 25.22 -23.74
C ASP A 257 10.41 24.45 -24.15
N PRO A 258 9.31 24.51 -23.37
CA PRO A 258 8.08 23.80 -23.73
C PRO A 258 7.55 24.12 -25.13
N ALA A 259 7.83 25.31 -25.66
CA ALA A 259 7.43 25.71 -27.01
C ALA A 259 8.05 24.82 -28.10
N THR A 260 9.10 24.08 -27.78
CA THR A 260 9.77 23.17 -28.73
C THR A 260 9.28 21.73 -28.66
N TRP A 261 8.38 21.41 -27.69
CA TRP A 261 7.89 20.06 -27.53
C TRP A 261 6.80 19.74 -28.56
N HIS A 262 7.17 18.95 -29.56
CA HIS A 262 6.31 18.61 -30.69
C HIS A 262 5.95 17.13 -30.77
N HIS A 263 6.60 16.29 -29.97
CA HIS A 263 6.44 14.84 -30.03
C HIS A 263 6.03 14.25 -28.70
N ILE A 264 5.13 13.27 -28.77
CA ILE A 264 4.98 12.26 -27.74
C ILE A 264 5.77 11.02 -28.14
N PHE A 265 6.14 10.22 -27.12
CA PHE A 265 6.90 9.01 -27.37
C PHE A 265 6.63 7.93 -26.35
N MET A 266 6.79 6.70 -26.82
CA MET A 266 6.75 5.48 -25.99
C MET A 266 8.00 4.66 -26.27
N LEU A 267 8.55 4.04 -25.24
CA LEU A 267 9.61 3.05 -25.39
C LEU A 267 9.23 1.81 -24.59
N ASN A 268 9.42 0.68 -25.21
CA ASN A 268 9.14 -0.60 -24.63
C ASN A 268 10.36 -1.51 -24.70
N SER A 269 10.68 -2.15 -23.61
CA SER A 269 11.79 -3.10 -23.52
C SER A 269 11.29 -4.40 -22.91
N GLY A 270 11.29 -5.43 -23.72
CA GLY A 270 10.76 -6.72 -23.30
C GLY A 270 9.25 -6.84 -23.49
N TRP A 271 8.65 -7.72 -22.72
CA TRP A 271 7.24 -8.06 -22.82
C TRP A 271 6.40 -7.04 -22.04
N CYS A 272 6.17 -5.90 -22.59
CA CYS A 272 5.38 -4.83 -22.00
C CYS A 272 4.35 -4.33 -23.00
N GLY A 273 3.29 -3.70 -22.51
CA GLY A 273 2.20 -3.17 -23.33
C GLY A 273 1.85 -1.74 -22.98
N PHE A 274 1.32 -1.01 -23.96
CA PHE A 274 0.75 0.33 -23.80
C PHE A 274 -0.66 0.38 -24.36
N ASP A 275 -1.49 1.20 -23.73
CA ASP A 275 -2.80 1.55 -24.26
C ASP A 275 -3.24 2.93 -23.76
N ASN A 276 -4.31 3.49 -24.35
CA ASN A 276 -4.94 4.74 -23.93
C ASN A 276 -3.98 5.91 -23.72
N PHE A 277 -3.04 6.10 -24.63
CA PHE A 277 -2.13 7.22 -24.56
C PHE A 277 -2.88 8.54 -24.78
N THR A 278 -2.92 9.39 -23.76
CA THR A 278 -3.65 10.67 -23.81
C THR A 278 -2.71 11.84 -23.49
N VAL A 279 -2.80 12.89 -24.30
CA VAL A 279 -2.16 14.18 -24.03
C VAL A 279 -3.22 15.25 -23.88
N ARG A 280 -3.08 16.08 -22.85
CA ARG A 280 -3.92 17.25 -22.59
C ARG A 280 -3.07 18.47 -22.37
N HIS A 281 -3.50 19.61 -22.89
CA HIS A 281 -2.94 20.92 -22.60
C HIS A 281 -4.01 21.87 -22.11
N PHE A 282 -3.79 22.45 -20.96
CA PHE A 282 -4.59 23.48 -20.34
C PHE A 282 -3.81 24.80 -20.38
N PRO A 283 -4.08 25.71 -21.32
CA PRO A 283 -3.29 26.92 -21.51
C PRO A 283 -3.25 27.81 -20.26
N GLY A 284 -2.14 28.50 -20.03
CA GLY A 284 -1.88 29.33 -18.87
C GLY A 284 -2.77 30.57 -18.73
N GLY A 285 -2.76 31.17 -17.54
CA GLY A 285 -3.50 32.41 -17.25
C GLY A 285 -4.95 32.23 -16.76
N LEU A 286 -5.47 30.98 -16.69
CA LEU A 286 -6.78 30.68 -16.13
C LEU A 286 -6.64 30.21 -14.67
N THR A 287 -7.67 30.46 -13.86
CA THR A 287 -7.72 30.01 -12.47
C THR A 287 -8.07 28.54 -12.39
N ALA A 288 -7.29 27.75 -11.66
CA ALA A 288 -7.58 26.34 -11.40
C ALA A 288 -8.86 26.18 -10.58
N GLN A 289 -9.63 25.14 -10.89
CA GLN A 289 -10.84 24.77 -10.16
C GLN A 289 -10.87 23.26 -9.88
N PHE A 290 -11.72 22.85 -8.94
CA PHE A 290 -11.89 21.48 -8.51
C PHE A 290 -13.37 21.14 -8.39
N ILE A 291 -13.69 19.85 -8.59
CA ILE A 291 -15.04 19.31 -8.38
C ILE A 291 -15.07 18.63 -7.00
N ASP A 292 -16.09 18.97 -6.23
CA ASP A 292 -16.52 18.19 -5.07
C ASP A 292 -17.73 17.37 -5.52
N PHE A 293 -17.56 16.03 -5.55
CA PHE A 293 -18.59 15.09 -5.97
C PHE A 293 -18.91 14.18 -4.79
N THR A 294 -20.14 14.24 -4.32
CA THR A 294 -20.63 13.43 -3.20
C THR A 294 -20.51 11.93 -3.53
N GLU A 295 -20.07 11.14 -2.55
CA GLU A 295 -20.01 9.69 -2.68
C GLU A 295 -21.42 9.11 -2.91
N ILE A 296 -21.48 8.08 -3.75
CA ILE A 296 -22.71 7.37 -4.06
C ILE A 296 -22.66 6.04 -3.32
N PRO A 297 -23.56 5.78 -2.35
CA PRO A 297 -23.59 4.50 -1.65
C PRO A 297 -24.01 3.37 -2.60
N ASP A 298 -23.67 2.14 -2.24
CA ASP A 298 -24.11 0.93 -2.94
C ASP A 298 -25.63 0.88 -3.05
N GLN A 299 -26.11 0.36 -4.16
CA GLN A 299 -27.50 0.37 -4.54
C GLN A 299 -28.05 -1.04 -4.75
N LEU A 300 -29.35 -1.20 -4.50
CA LEU A 300 -30.08 -2.38 -4.94
C LEU A 300 -30.57 -2.22 -6.38
N VAL A 301 -30.59 -3.28 -7.16
CA VAL A 301 -31.02 -3.30 -8.58
C VAL A 301 -32.38 -2.61 -8.81
N TYR A 302 -33.23 -2.54 -7.78
CA TYR A 302 -34.58 -1.97 -7.84
C TYR A 302 -34.73 -0.62 -7.13
N ASN A 303 -33.62 0.02 -6.73
CA ASN A 303 -33.69 1.34 -6.11
C ASN A 303 -34.21 2.40 -7.09
N GLU A 304 -34.91 3.39 -6.54
CA GLU A 304 -35.41 4.55 -7.28
C GLU A 304 -34.24 5.38 -7.84
N PRO A 305 -34.47 6.17 -8.92
CA PRO A 305 -33.45 7.03 -9.49
C PRO A 305 -32.77 7.96 -8.46
N ILE A 306 -31.46 8.12 -8.57
CA ILE A 306 -30.60 8.84 -7.62
C ILE A 306 -30.30 10.23 -8.18
N THR A 307 -30.44 11.26 -7.38
CA THR A 307 -29.99 12.61 -7.73
C THR A 307 -28.51 12.76 -7.37
N LEU A 308 -27.66 12.95 -8.39
CA LEU A 308 -26.23 13.17 -8.21
C LEU A 308 -25.97 14.60 -7.75
N GLU A 309 -25.08 14.75 -6.76
CA GLU A 309 -24.73 16.05 -6.19
C GLU A 309 -23.23 16.30 -6.36
N ALA A 310 -22.89 17.31 -7.15
CA ALA A 310 -21.52 17.80 -7.27
C ALA A 310 -21.49 19.31 -7.44
N SER A 311 -20.42 19.94 -7.00
CA SER A 311 -20.17 21.36 -7.17
C SER A 311 -18.72 21.62 -7.62
N ALA A 312 -18.53 22.59 -8.51
CA ALA A 312 -17.22 23.09 -8.86
C ALA A 312 -16.86 24.34 -8.03
N THR A 313 -15.58 24.47 -7.65
CA THR A 313 -15.10 25.65 -6.88
C THR A 313 -15.27 26.95 -7.62
N SER A 314 -15.41 26.91 -8.94
CA SER A 314 -15.77 28.05 -9.80
C SER A 314 -17.24 28.47 -9.71
N GLY A 315 -18.13 27.61 -9.20
CA GLY A 315 -19.57 27.76 -9.28
C GLY A 315 -20.18 27.46 -10.67
N LEU A 316 -19.35 26.99 -11.63
CA LEU A 316 -19.82 26.56 -12.95
C LEU A 316 -20.53 25.20 -12.85
N PRO A 317 -21.51 24.91 -13.74
CA PRO A 317 -22.29 23.67 -13.67
C PRO A 317 -21.42 22.45 -13.98
N VAL A 318 -21.56 21.41 -13.13
CA VAL A 318 -20.94 20.10 -13.32
C VAL A 318 -21.83 19.23 -14.21
N THR A 319 -21.22 18.43 -15.06
CA THR A 319 -21.90 17.45 -15.92
C THR A 319 -21.51 16.04 -15.51
N PHE A 320 -22.43 15.08 -15.70
CA PHE A 320 -22.24 13.69 -15.29
C PHE A 320 -22.39 12.75 -16.49
N GLU A 321 -21.60 11.69 -16.48
CA GLU A 321 -21.72 10.58 -17.44
C GLU A 321 -21.51 9.25 -16.73
N VAL A 322 -22.20 8.19 -17.17
CA VAL A 322 -21.89 6.81 -16.79
C VAL A 322 -20.79 6.35 -17.72
N ILE A 323 -19.62 6.06 -17.15
CA ILE A 323 -18.48 5.55 -17.93
C ILE A 323 -18.41 4.02 -17.87
N GLN A 324 -19.15 3.40 -16.94
CA GLN A 324 -19.20 1.94 -16.80
C GLN A 324 -20.47 1.53 -16.03
N GLY A 325 -21.02 0.35 -16.37
CA GLY A 325 -21.96 -0.38 -15.53
C GLY A 325 -23.43 -0.15 -15.86
N PRO A 326 -24.33 -0.85 -15.15
CA PRO A 326 -25.74 -0.97 -15.45
C PRO A 326 -26.57 0.25 -15.00
N ALA A 327 -26.25 1.44 -15.51
CA ALA A 327 -26.96 2.67 -15.20
C ALA A 327 -27.02 3.61 -16.41
N THR A 328 -27.94 4.58 -16.38
CA THR A 328 -28.08 5.66 -17.35
C THR A 328 -28.23 6.98 -16.64
N ILE A 329 -27.80 8.09 -17.26
CA ILE A 329 -27.92 9.44 -16.70
C ILE A 329 -28.75 10.33 -17.63
N ASP A 330 -29.66 11.11 -17.04
CA ASP A 330 -30.35 12.24 -17.69
C ASP A 330 -30.16 13.49 -16.81
N GLY A 331 -29.30 14.41 -17.25
CA GLY A 331 -28.89 15.56 -16.46
C GLY A 331 -28.06 15.15 -15.24
N ASN A 332 -28.65 15.26 -14.05
CA ASN A 332 -28.06 14.78 -12.81
C ASN A 332 -28.87 13.64 -12.15
N ILE A 333 -29.77 13.03 -12.90
CA ILE A 333 -30.56 11.88 -12.43
C ILE A 333 -29.97 10.60 -12.98
N LEU A 334 -29.46 9.75 -12.10
CA LEU A 334 -28.94 8.43 -12.42
C LEU A 334 -30.02 7.39 -12.21
N THR A 335 -30.27 6.56 -13.23
CA THR A 335 -31.28 5.49 -13.21
C THR A 335 -30.60 4.14 -13.44
N LEU A 336 -30.82 3.17 -12.54
CA LEU A 336 -30.33 1.82 -12.67
C LEU A 336 -31.11 1.04 -13.74
N THR A 337 -30.42 0.12 -14.45
CA THR A 337 -31.06 -0.69 -15.50
C THR A 337 -31.75 -1.96 -14.96
N GLY A 338 -31.55 -2.26 -13.66
CA GLY A 338 -32.06 -3.49 -13.02
C GLY A 338 -31.13 -4.69 -13.16
N GLU A 339 -29.91 -4.49 -13.62
CA GLU A 339 -28.86 -5.51 -13.68
C GLU A 339 -27.81 -5.25 -12.59
N GLU A 340 -27.15 -6.31 -12.10
CA GLU A 340 -26.05 -6.23 -11.14
C GLU A 340 -24.77 -5.77 -11.83
N GLY A 341 -23.92 -5.10 -11.08
CA GLY A 341 -22.58 -4.72 -11.54
C GLY A 341 -22.02 -3.48 -10.86
N VAL A 342 -20.78 -3.16 -11.21
CA VAL A 342 -20.14 -1.91 -10.79
C VAL A 342 -20.60 -0.79 -11.70
N VAL A 343 -21.13 0.29 -11.11
CA VAL A 343 -21.42 1.53 -11.83
C VAL A 343 -20.34 2.54 -11.52
N LYS A 344 -19.79 3.14 -12.56
CA LYS A 344 -18.81 4.22 -12.43
C LYS A 344 -19.35 5.47 -13.09
N VAL A 345 -19.42 6.55 -12.34
CA VAL A 345 -19.92 7.87 -12.76
C VAL A 345 -18.78 8.86 -12.75
N ARG A 346 -18.65 9.61 -13.83
CA ARG A 346 -17.70 10.71 -13.95
C ARG A 346 -18.44 12.04 -13.83
N ALA A 347 -17.92 12.91 -12.97
CA ALA A 347 -18.30 14.31 -12.89
C ALA A 347 -17.23 15.16 -13.57
N SER A 348 -17.60 16.05 -14.48
CA SER A 348 -16.69 16.90 -15.24
C SER A 348 -17.18 18.35 -15.34
N GLN A 349 -16.22 19.26 -15.48
CA GLN A 349 -16.47 20.69 -15.65
C GLN A 349 -15.40 21.28 -16.58
N PRO A 350 -15.75 21.71 -17.82
CA PRO A 350 -14.78 22.06 -18.85
C PRO A 350 -14.16 23.45 -18.72
N GLY A 351 -14.40 24.17 -17.61
CA GLY A 351 -14.01 25.58 -17.50
C GLY A 351 -14.92 26.51 -18.32
N ASP A 352 -14.56 27.77 -18.38
CA ASP A 352 -15.27 28.79 -19.19
C ASP A 352 -14.38 29.40 -20.29
N GLY A 353 -13.13 28.97 -20.37
CA GLY A 353 -12.15 29.44 -21.35
C GLY A 353 -11.71 30.90 -21.19
N THR A 354 -12.14 31.58 -20.11
CA THR A 354 -11.86 33.01 -19.87
C THR A 354 -11.32 33.30 -18.47
N GLN A 355 -11.77 32.57 -17.47
CA GLN A 355 -11.38 32.76 -16.08
C GLN A 355 -10.96 31.43 -15.43
N TRP A 356 -11.59 30.32 -15.81
CA TRP A 356 -11.42 29.04 -15.13
C TRP A 356 -10.89 27.97 -16.08
N GLN A 357 -9.87 27.26 -15.61
CA GLN A 357 -9.39 26.03 -16.26
C GLN A 357 -10.46 24.92 -16.16
N PRO A 358 -10.45 23.91 -17.01
CA PRO A 358 -11.19 22.68 -16.76
C PRO A 358 -10.83 22.10 -15.38
N ALA A 359 -11.83 21.62 -14.66
CA ALA A 359 -11.58 20.88 -13.43
C ALA A 359 -11.08 19.46 -13.75
N PRO A 360 -10.15 18.93 -12.98
CA PRO A 360 -9.89 17.49 -13.02
C PRO A 360 -11.20 16.73 -12.80
N ALA A 361 -11.51 15.77 -13.67
CA ALA A 361 -12.72 14.98 -13.55
C ALA A 361 -12.66 14.10 -12.29
N VAL A 362 -13.78 13.96 -11.60
CA VAL A 362 -13.91 13.12 -10.41
C VAL A 362 -14.79 11.92 -10.74
N ASN A 363 -14.29 10.73 -10.48
CA ASN A 363 -15.06 9.50 -10.63
C ASN A 363 -15.57 9.02 -9.27
N ARG A 364 -16.79 8.45 -9.28
CA ARG A 364 -17.35 7.72 -8.14
C ARG A 364 -17.80 6.36 -8.61
N SER A 365 -17.47 5.33 -7.85
CA SER A 365 -17.88 3.96 -8.14
C SER A 365 -18.75 3.46 -7.00
N PHE A 366 -19.76 2.68 -7.35
CA PHE A 366 -20.60 1.98 -6.38
C PHE A 366 -21.11 0.69 -6.99
N TYR A 367 -21.58 -0.23 -6.15
CA TYR A 367 -22.10 -1.52 -6.60
C TYR A 367 -23.62 -1.47 -6.70
N VAL A 368 -24.12 -2.12 -7.73
CA VAL A 368 -25.54 -2.43 -7.88
C VAL A 368 -25.70 -3.93 -7.69
N VAL A 369 -26.46 -4.32 -6.67
CA VAL A 369 -26.57 -5.70 -6.22
C VAL A 369 -28.02 -6.16 -6.13
N ASP A 370 -28.26 -7.43 -6.46
CA ASP A 370 -29.48 -8.12 -6.16
C ASP A 370 -29.25 -9.05 -4.96
N PRO A 371 -29.71 -8.72 -3.75
CA PRO A 371 -29.47 -9.53 -2.57
C PRO A 371 -30.06 -10.95 -2.66
N GLU A 372 -30.99 -11.20 -3.60
CA GLU A 372 -31.52 -12.54 -3.82
C GLU A 372 -30.52 -13.48 -4.53
N ASN A 373 -29.56 -12.91 -5.27
CA ASN A 373 -28.54 -13.66 -6.00
C ASN A 373 -27.28 -13.92 -5.19
N TYR A 374 -27.15 -13.31 -4.02
CA TYR A 374 -25.94 -13.40 -3.22
C TYR A 374 -26.23 -13.89 -1.79
N GLU A 375 -25.40 -14.83 -1.32
CA GLU A 375 -25.47 -15.38 0.03
C GLU A 375 -24.06 -15.43 0.64
N PRO A 376 -23.76 -14.56 1.65
CA PRO A 376 -22.46 -14.57 2.31
C PRO A 376 -22.20 -15.91 2.98
N GLU A 377 -20.96 -16.37 2.98
CA GLU A 377 -20.52 -17.53 3.73
C GLU A 377 -20.03 -17.11 5.12
N ILE A 378 -20.56 -17.73 6.17
CA ILE A 378 -20.21 -17.45 7.55
C ILE A 378 -19.43 -18.63 8.12
N THR A 379 -18.19 -18.42 8.49
CA THR A 379 -17.38 -19.39 9.24
C THR A 379 -17.27 -18.93 10.69
N ILE A 380 -17.91 -19.64 11.61
CA ILE A 380 -17.74 -19.39 13.05
C ILE A 380 -16.39 -19.93 13.48
N ARG A 381 -15.51 -19.05 13.90
CA ARG A 381 -14.11 -19.38 14.19
C ARG A 381 -13.86 -19.65 15.68
N ARG A 382 -14.63 -18.96 16.55
CA ARG A 382 -14.43 -19.05 18.01
C ARG A 382 -15.74 -18.79 18.75
N PRO A 383 -16.21 -19.73 19.58
CA PRO A 383 -15.87 -21.15 19.60
C PRO A 383 -16.30 -21.85 18.30
N TYR A 384 -15.51 -22.78 17.76
CA TYR A 384 -15.87 -23.55 16.56
C TYR A 384 -16.73 -24.78 16.93
N GLU A 385 -17.37 -25.42 15.95
CA GLU A 385 -18.28 -26.55 16.12
C GLU A 385 -17.65 -27.69 16.90
N GLY A 386 -18.36 -28.14 17.95
CA GLY A 386 -17.97 -29.27 18.80
C GLY A 386 -16.78 -29.04 19.72
N THR A 387 -16.26 -27.80 19.80
CA THR A 387 -15.14 -27.47 20.70
C THR A 387 -15.59 -27.38 22.16
N LYS A 388 -14.62 -27.39 23.07
CA LYS A 388 -14.81 -27.04 24.45
C LYS A 388 -14.23 -25.66 24.77
N VAL A 389 -14.96 -24.89 25.56
CA VAL A 389 -14.48 -23.66 26.18
C VAL A 389 -14.04 -24.00 27.59
N TYR A 390 -12.78 -23.81 27.90
CA TYR A 390 -12.17 -24.14 29.17
C TYR A 390 -12.07 -22.93 30.08
N MET A 391 -12.50 -23.06 31.33
CA MET A 391 -12.41 -22.03 32.37
C MET A 391 -12.29 -22.66 33.76
N PRO A 392 -11.60 -21.98 34.70
CA PRO A 392 -11.35 -22.56 36.02
C PRO A 392 -12.60 -22.62 36.91
N ASP A 393 -13.47 -21.60 36.81
CA ASP A 393 -14.69 -21.43 37.60
C ASP A 393 -15.63 -20.42 36.96
N PHE A 394 -16.76 -20.14 37.61
CA PHE A 394 -17.77 -19.14 37.20
C PHE A 394 -17.98 -18.05 38.28
N GLU A 395 -17.10 -17.96 39.28
CA GLU A 395 -17.26 -17.01 40.40
C GLU A 395 -16.87 -15.58 39.98
N ASN A 396 -15.95 -15.46 38.99
CA ASN A 396 -15.59 -14.20 38.40
C ASN A 396 -16.19 -14.10 36.99
N PRO A 397 -16.77 -12.97 36.59
CA PRO A 397 -17.35 -12.82 35.28
C PRO A 397 -16.20 -12.86 34.24
N VAL A 398 -16.02 -14.03 33.66
CA VAL A 398 -15.00 -14.24 32.60
C VAL A 398 -15.71 -14.23 31.26
N MET A 399 -15.24 -13.37 30.35
CA MET A 399 -15.84 -13.26 29.05
C MET A 399 -14.99 -14.02 28.00
N VAL A 400 -15.69 -14.76 27.15
CA VAL A 400 -15.13 -15.49 26.01
C VAL A 400 -15.24 -14.60 24.77
N VAL A 401 -14.18 -14.51 24.00
CA VAL A 401 -14.26 -13.87 22.67
C VAL A 401 -14.99 -14.81 21.71
N ILE A 402 -16.05 -14.32 21.11
CA ILE A 402 -16.73 -14.93 19.96
C ILE A 402 -16.21 -14.26 18.70
N SER A 403 -15.81 -15.05 17.70
CA SER A 403 -15.40 -14.49 16.40
C SER A 403 -15.93 -15.33 15.23
N ALA A 404 -16.25 -14.62 14.14
CA ALA A 404 -16.66 -15.20 12.88
C ALA A 404 -15.91 -14.53 11.73
N TYR A 405 -15.60 -15.29 10.70
CA TYR A 405 -15.16 -14.79 9.41
C TYR A 405 -16.35 -14.83 8.45
N ILE A 406 -16.56 -13.72 7.76
CA ILE A 406 -17.64 -13.55 6.81
C ILE A 406 -17.02 -13.31 5.45
N ASP A 407 -17.08 -14.33 4.60
CA ASP A 407 -16.74 -14.17 3.19
C ASP A 407 -17.97 -13.64 2.46
N HIS A 408 -17.91 -12.40 2.07
CA HIS A 408 -19.00 -11.78 1.34
C HIS A 408 -18.73 -11.66 -0.15
N GLY A 409 -17.59 -12.17 -0.69
CA GLY A 409 -17.29 -12.37 -2.12
C GLY A 409 -17.65 -11.23 -3.08
N SER A 410 -18.40 -10.27 -2.59
CA SER A 410 -18.78 -9.02 -3.20
C SER A 410 -19.09 -7.99 -2.11
N ILE A 411 -19.20 -6.77 -2.50
CA ILE A 411 -19.18 -5.55 -1.72
C ILE A 411 -20.57 -5.20 -1.18
N LEU A 412 -21.21 -6.13 -0.51
CA LEU A 412 -22.45 -5.83 0.20
C LEU A 412 -22.12 -5.23 1.57
N LYS A 413 -22.66 -4.07 1.85
CA LYS A 413 -22.68 -3.54 3.22
C LYS A 413 -23.65 -4.38 4.04
N PHE A 414 -23.20 -4.77 5.21
CA PHE A 414 -24.06 -5.40 6.19
C PHE A 414 -24.73 -4.31 7.03
N GLU A 415 -26.05 -4.41 7.17
CA GLU A 415 -26.78 -3.53 8.08
C GLU A 415 -26.52 -3.94 9.52
N GLU A 416 -26.35 -5.25 9.76
CA GLU A 416 -26.19 -5.78 11.10
C GLU A 416 -25.52 -7.16 11.08
N VAL A 417 -24.60 -7.39 12.01
CA VAL A 417 -24.04 -8.71 12.30
C VAL A 417 -24.29 -9.05 13.78
N LYS A 418 -25.02 -10.11 14.01
CA LYS A 418 -25.43 -10.55 15.36
C LYS A 418 -25.01 -11.98 15.65
N CYS A 419 -24.85 -12.25 16.94
CA CYS A 419 -24.72 -13.60 17.48
C CYS A 419 -25.80 -13.84 18.54
N ASN A 420 -26.44 -15.00 18.52
CA ASN A 420 -27.33 -15.45 19.56
C ASN A 420 -26.73 -16.70 20.23
N VAL A 421 -26.48 -16.65 21.54
CA VAL A 421 -26.03 -17.80 22.32
C VAL A 421 -27.11 -18.15 23.33
N ASP A 422 -27.84 -19.26 23.11
CA ASP A 422 -28.94 -19.76 23.94
C ASP A 422 -29.97 -18.68 24.37
N GLY A 423 -30.32 -17.79 23.41
CA GLY A 423 -31.30 -16.72 23.63
C GLY A 423 -30.69 -15.37 24.06
N GLN A 424 -29.40 -15.29 24.36
CA GLN A 424 -28.70 -14.03 24.56
C GLN A 424 -28.26 -13.47 23.20
N GLU A 425 -28.77 -12.31 22.82
CA GLU A 425 -28.42 -11.61 21.60
C GLU A 425 -27.23 -10.67 21.85
N LEU A 426 -26.24 -10.73 20.98
CA LEU A 426 -25.01 -9.95 20.99
C LEU A 426 -24.75 -9.36 19.61
N TYR A 427 -24.17 -8.18 19.55
CA TYR A 427 -23.74 -7.56 18.29
C TYR A 427 -22.25 -7.81 18.06
N LEU A 428 -21.91 -8.27 16.85
CA LEU A 428 -20.52 -8.38 16.45
C LEU A 428 -20.07 -7.07 15.78
N LYS A 429 -18.79 -6.77 15.93
CA LYS A 429 -18.12 -5.61 15.35
C LYS A 429 -16.86 -6.03 14.59
N THR A 430 -16.37 -5.15 13.76
CA THR A 430 -15.08 -5.27 13.06
C THR A 430 -14.28 -3.99 13.26
N ASP A 431 -12.98 -4.10 13.34
CA ASP A 431 -12.08 -2.94 13.40
C ASP A 431 -11.87 -2.31 12.00
N TYR A 432 -12.36 -2.99 10.96
CA TYR A 432 -12.18 -2.59 9.56
C TYR A 432 -13.51 -2.44 8.82
N PRO A 433 -14.41 -1.55 9.27
CA PRO A 433 -15.72 -1.40 8.65
C PRO A 433 -15.68 -0.95 7.18
N ASP A 434 -14.59 -0.26 6.80
CA ASP A 434 -14.35 0.23 5.44
C ASP A 434 -13.50 -0.73 4.59
N LYS A 435 -13.13 -1.90 5.15
CA LYS A 435 -12.36 -2.95 4.49
C LYS A 435 -13.10 -4.28 4.58
N PRO A 436 -14.16 -4.44 3.81
CA PRO A 436 -14.98 -5.64 3.85
C PRO A 436 -14.19 -6.92 3.56
N GLU A 437 -13.09 -6.83 2.80
CA GLU A 437 -12.19 -7.93 2.51
C GLU A 437 -11.50 -8.51 3.76
N ASN A 438 -11.46 -7.78 4.87
CA ASN A 438 -10.94 -8.32 6.14
C ASN A 438 -11.83 -9.45 6.67
N GLY A 439 -13.15 -9.31 6.58
CA GLY A 439 -14.15 -10.35 6.89
C GLY A 439 -14.25 -10.76 8.36
N TYR A 440 -13.42 -10.24 9.26
CA TYR A 440 -13.39 -10.64 10.67
C TYR A 440 -14.34 -9.80 11.52
N TRP A 441 -15.23 -10.52 12.24
CA TRP A 441 -16.21 -9.94 13.16
C TRP A 441 -16.12 -10.61 14.50
N TYR A 442 -16.24 -9.86 15.61
CA TYR A 442 -16.07 -10.39 16.95
C TYR A 442 -16.94 -9.67 17.98
N THR A 443 -17.13 -10.33 19.12
CA THR A 443 -17.77 -9.80 20.33
C THR A 443 -17.30 -10.60 21.54
N THR A 444 -17.76 -10.25 22.73
CA THR A 444 -17.52 -11.02 23.97
C THR A 444 -18.82 -11.55 24.52
N TRP A 445 -18.73 -12.69 25.18
CA TRP A 445 -19.86 -13.39 25.81
C TRP A 445 -19.45 -13.99 27.15
N THR A 446 -20.36 -13.96 28.13
CA THR A 446 -20.15 -14.57 29.46
C THR A 446 -20.99 -15.82 29.62
N PRO A 447 -20.37 -17.01 29.78
CA PRO A 447 -21.09 -18.24 30.06
C PRO A 447 -21.82 -18.17 31.41
N SER A 448 -23.03 -18.74 31.47
CA SER A 448 -23.82 -18.81 32.70
C SER A 448 -23.51 -20.03 33.57
N GLY A 449 -22.78 -21.01 33.07
CA GLY A 449 -22.40 -22.23 33.74
C GLY A 449 -21.84 -23.29 32.80
N GLU A 450 -21.51 -24.47 33.34
CA GLU A 450 -21.16 -25.64 32.55
C GLU A 450 -22.31 -26.14 31.70
N GLY A 451 -22.03 -26.66 30.53
CA GLY A 451 -23.03 -27.29 29.66
C GLY A 451 -22.78 -27.04 28.19
N SER A 452 -23.69 -27.55 27.37
CA SER A 452 -23.70 -27.36 25.94
C SER A 452 -24.48 -26.10 25.56
N TYR A 453 -23.94 -25.31 24.66
CA TYR A 453 -24.51 -24.06 24.16
C TYR A 453 -24.70 -24.13 22.66
N ASN A 454 -25.79 -23.52 22.20
CA ASN A 454 -26.05 -23.33 20.78
C ASN A 454 -25.77 -21.88 20.43
N MET A 455 -25.01 -21.66 19.40
CA MET A 455 -24.69 -20.34 18.88
C MET A 455 -25.12 -20.18 17.42
N THR A 456 -25.74 -19.05 17.12
CA THR A 456 -26.12 -18.69 15.75
C THR A 456 -25.59 -17.30 15.44
N VAL A 457 -24.76 -17.18 14.43
CA VAL A 457 -24.35 -15.91 13.85
C VAL A 457 -25.27 -15.59 12.68
N SER A 458 -25.76 -14.36 12.63
CA SER A 458 -26.66 -13.88 11.59
C SER A 458 -26.17 -12.57 11.01
N ILE A 459 -26.27 -12.42 9.71
CA ILE A 459 -25.95 -11.23 8.93
C ILE A 459 -27.24 -10.73 8.31
N THR A 460 -27.54 -9.44 8.51
CA THR A 460 -28.59 -8.75 7.75
C THR A 460 -27.92 -7.93 6.66
N GLN A 461 -28.19 -8.30 5.41
CA GLN A 461 -27.68 -7.59 4.23
C GLN A 461 -28.52 -6.33 3.96
N THR A 462 -27.96 -5.38 3.25
CA THR A 462 -28.72 -4.27 2.67
C THR A 462 -29.90 -4.85 1.87
N GLY A 463 -31.11 -4.43 2.21
CA GLY A 463 -32.36 -4.99 1.66
C GLY A 463 -33.06 -6.01 2.58
N GLY A 464 -32.47 -6.30 3.75
CA GLY A 464 -33.10 -7.09 4.83
C GLY A 464 -33.01 -8.60 4.67
N LYS A 465 -32.28 -9.15 3.68
CA LYS A 465 -32.03 -10.59 3.58
C LYS A 465 -31.13 -11.02 4.75
N VAL A 466 -31.47 -12.14 5.39
CA VAL A 466 -30.71 -12.67 6.53
C VAL A 466 -30.08 -14.01 6.17
N THR A 467 -28.76 -14.10 6.33
CA THR A 467 -27.98 -15.34 6.25
C THR A 467 -27.51 -15.75 7.62
N THR A 468 -27.53 -17.05 7.94
CA THR A 468 -27.17 -17.57 9.25
C THR A 468 -26.25 -18.77 9.18
N ALA A 469 -25.33 -18.86 10.15
CA ALA A 469 -24.60 -20.09 10.45
C ALA A 469 -24.76 -20.42 11.95
N SER A 470 -24.81 -21.70 12.29
CA SER A 470 -24.97 -22.14 13.67
C SER A 470 -23.97 -23.23 13.99
N ASN A 471 -23.57 -23.26 15.25
CA ASN A 471 -22.75 -24.34 15.81
C ASN A 471 -23.16 -24.66 17.26
N THR A 472 -22.55 -25.72 17.81
CA THR A 472 -22.67 -26.13 19.20
C THR A 472 -21.28 -26.27 19.80
N PHE A 473 -21.18 -25.93 21.09
CA PHE A 473 -19.96 -26.10 21.86
C PHE A 473 -20.27 -26.34 23.35
N ASP A 474 -19.30 -26.90 24.04
CA ASP A 474 -19.44 -27.14 25.47
C ASP A 474 -18.60 -26.15 26.29
N VAL A 475 -19.11 -25.74 27.48
CA VAL A 475 -18.35 -25.01 28.50
C VAL A 475 -18.04 -25.93 29.63
N THR A 476 -16.80 -26.03 30.10
CA THR A 476 -16.40 -26.96 31.14
C THR A 476 -15.29 -26.43 32.05
N THR A 477 -15.33 -26.84 33.33
CA THR A 477 -14.24 -26.64 34.29
C THR A 477 -13.36 -27.90 34.45
N ASP A 478 -13.70 -28.97 33.72
CA ASP A 478 -12.94 -30.24 33.72
C ASP A 478 -11.96 -30.25 32.55
N TYR A 479 -10.69 -29.95 32.83
CA TYR A 479 -9.60 -29.94 31.86
C TYR A 479 -8.26 -30.19 32.58
N ASP A 480 -7.26 -30.59 31.77
CA ASP A 480 -5.88 -30.81 32.21
C ASP A 480 -4.92 -30.06 31.26
N ASP A 481 -3.61 -30.22 31.46
CA ASP A 481 -2.61 -29.81 30.47
C ASP A 481 -2.93 -30.45 29.11
N MET A 482 -2.66 -29.72 28.01
CA MET A 482 -2.95 -30.23 26.69
C MET A 482 -1.92 -29.80 25.67
N ASN A 483 -1.78 -30.63 24.63
CA ASN A 483 -0.94 -30.32 23.47
C ASN A 483 -1.79 -30.14 22.23
N VAL A 484 -1.48 -29.08 21.47
CA VAL A 484 -2.06 -28.78 20.17
C VAL A 484 -0.98 -28.81 19.13
N SER A 485 -1.18 -29.55 18.06
CA SER A 485 -0.22 -29.61 16.96
C SER A 485 -0.74 -28.83 15.74
N ALA A 486 0.10 -27.98 15.20
CA ALA A 486 -0.10 -27.29 13.94
C ALA A 486 1.03 -27.60 12.95
N LEU A 487 0.79 -27.35 11.68
CA LEU A 487 1.67 -27.62 10.55
C LEU A 487 1.94 -29.12 10.31
N ASN A 488 2.22 -29.92 11.31
CA ASN A 488 2.35 -31.40 11.35
C ASN A 488 3.13 -32.02 10.19
N GLY A 489 4.06 -31.28 9.56
CA GLY A 489 4.72 -31.69 8.34
C GLY A 489 3.83 -31.67 7.08
N GLU A 490 2.62 -31.12 7.17
CA GLU A 490 1.63 -31.09 6.07
C GLU A 490 1.88 -29.94 5.10
N VAL A 491 2.33 -28.80 5.60
CA VAL A 491 2.69 -27.65 4.77
C VAL A 491 4.15 -27.79 4.31
N VAL A 492 4.40 -27.42 3.06
CA VAL A 492 5.73 -27.52 2.45
C VAL A 492 6.07 -26.19 1.78
N VAL A 493 7.25 -25.66 2.12
CA VAL A 493 7.89 -24.56 1.38
C VAL A 493 9.14 -25.05 0.67
N ASN A 494 9.43 -24.54 -0.51
CA ASN A 494 10.52 -24.96 -1.36
C ASN A 494 10.96 -23.83 -2.31
N THR A 495 11.85 -24.13 -3.26
CA THR A 495 12.34 -23.14 -4.24
C THR A 495 11.29 -22.53 -5.16
N THR A 496 10.08 -23.09 -5.20
CA THR A 496 8.96 -22.57 -6.01
C THR A 496 7.98 -21.77 -5.15
N TYR A 497 7.77 -22.21 -3.90
CA TYR A 497 6.81 -21.59 -2.98
C TYR A 497 7.49 -21.37 -1.64
N PHE A 498 7.77 -20.11 -1.30
CA PHE A 498 8.38 -19.73 -0.02
C PHE A 498 7.38 -19.59 1.11
N THR A 499 6.08 -19.49 0.79
CA THR A 499 5.00 -19.30 1.77
C THR A 499 3.99 -20.42 1.65
N ALA A 500 3.55 -20.91 2.80
CA ALA A 500 2.45 -21.86 2.91
C ALA A 500 1.48 -21.41 4.02
N TYR A 501 0.20 -21.70 3.82
CA TYR A 501 -0.88 -21.35 4.76
C TYR A 501 -1.56 -22.62 5.28
N GLY A 502 -2.05 -22.55 6.51
CA GLY A 502 -2.84 -23.62 7.12
C GLY A 502 -3.76 -23.08 8.19
N GLU A 503 -4.83 -23.79 8.47
CA GLU A 503 -5.78 -23.49 9.55
C GLU A 503 -5.84 -24.66 10.53
N TYR A 504 -5.73 -24.36 11.83
CA TYR A 504 -5.66 -25.38 12.86
C TYR A 504 -6.56 -25.07 14.04
N PRO A 505 -7.21 -26.11 14.63
CA PRO A 505 -8.09 -25.97 15.77
C PRO A 505 -7.29 -25.83 17.07
N PHE A 506 -7.51 -24.76 17.79
CA PHE A 506 -6.95 -24.47 19.11
C PHE A 506 -8.03 -24.45 20.19
N PRO A 507 -7.70 -24.73 21.48
CA PRO A 507 -8.67 -24.65 22.55
C PRO A 507 -9.19 -23.23 22.73
N THR A 508 -10.49 -23.05 22.87
CA THR A 508 -11.03 -21.79 23.37
C THR A 508 -11.01 -21.81 24.90
N HIS A 509 -10.46 -20.76 25.50
CA HIS A 509 -10.33 -20.72 26.95
C HIS A 509 -10.31 -19.31 27.50
N VAL A 510 -10.62 -19.15 28.75
CA VAL A 510 -10.38 -17.93 29.50
C VAL A 510 -9.86 -18.32 30.90
N ASN A 511 -8.75 -17.70 31.29
CA ASN A 511 -8.16 -17.86 32.62
C ASN A 511 -7.83 -19.33 33.00
N ALA A 512 -7.70 -20.20 31.99
CA ALA A 512 -7.56 -21.65 32.20
C ALA A 512 -6.10 -22.14 32.13
N PHE A 513 -5.24 -21.44 31.42
CA PHE A 513 -3.85 -21.81 31.23
C PHE A 513 -2.94 -20.67 31.62
N ASN A 514 -1.90 -20.96 32.38
CA ASN A 514 -0.92 -19.95 32.82
C ASN A 514 0.36 -19.94 32.00
N ALA A 515 0.53 -20.89 31.10
CA ALA A 515 1.65 -20.90 30.14
C ALA A 515 1.25 -21.61 28.85
N ILE A 516 1.82 -21.13 27.74
CA ILE A 516 1.76 -21.78 26.43
C ILE A 516 3.18 -21.81 25.89
N ASN A 517 3.76 -23.00 25.72
CA ASN A 517 5.08 -23.20 25.15
C ASN A 517 5.00 -23.79 23.75
N LEU A 518 5.69 -23.18 22.81
CA LEU A 518 5.86 -23.70 21.45
C LEU A 518 7.10 -24.60 21.41
N HIS A 519 6.91 -25.87 21.08
CA HIS A 519 7.96 -26.80 20.70
C HIS A 519 7.98 -26.90 19.16
N TYR A 520 9.01 -26.34 18.54
CA TYR A 520 9.09 -26.19 17.11
C TYR A 520 10.13 -27.12 16.50
N LEU A 521 9.67 -28.04 15.64
CA LEU A 521 10.52 -28.99 14.91
C LEU A 521 10.68 -28.47 13.49
N HIS A 522 11.87 -28.05 13.15
CA HIS A 522 12.19 -27.62 11.79
C HIS A 522 12.66 -28.82 10.96
N ASN A 523 11.70 -29.50 10.34
CA ASN A 523 11.93 -30.70 9.54
C ASN A 523 12.20 -30.35 8.08
N CYS A 524 13.01 -31.16 7.43
CA CYS A 524 13.28 -31.09 6.01
C CYS A 524 12.50 -32.17 5.25
N VAL A 525 12.00 -31.83 4.05
CA VAL A 525 11.29 -32.81 3.21
C VAL A 525 12.21 -34.01 2.91
N ASN A 526 11.78 -35.20 3.32
CA ASN A 526 12.56 -36.46 3.22
C ASN A 526 13.95 -36.40 3.86
N GLY A 527 14.20 -35.52 4.82
CA GLY A 527 15.49 -35.30 5.47
C GLY A 527 16.55 -34.64 4.58
N ASP A 528 16.16 -34.07 3.44
CA ASP A 528 17.04 -33.37 2.50
C ASP A 528 17.03 -31.86 2.77
N CYS A 529 17.80 -31.46 3.79
CA CYS A 529 17.91 -30.12 4.27
C CYS A 529 18.77 -29.23 3.36
N ASN A 530 18.41 -27.94 3.27
CA ASN A 530 19.26 -26.95 2.62
C ASN A 530 20.60 -26.81 3.33
N THR A 531 21.65 -26.58 2.55
CA THR A 531 23.04 -26.46 3.07
C THR A 531 23.36 -25.04 3.59
N TYR A 532 22.45 -24.10 3.45
CA TYR A 532 22.59 -22.71 3.90
C TYR A 532 21.55 -22.36 4.97
N ASP A 533 21.86 -21.36 5.77
CA ASP A 533 20.94 -20.72 6.69
C ASP A 533 20.02 -19.73 5.93
N HIS A 534 18.74 -19.79 6.24
CA HIS A 534 17.71 -18.99 5.60
C HIS A 534 16.75 -18.40 6.63
N GLN A 535 16.16 -17.25 6.29
CA GLN A 535 15.10 -16.69 7.09
C GLN A 535 13.85 -17.56 7.02
N SER A 536 13.29 -17.83 8.19
CA SER A 536 12.01 -18.52 8.32
C SER A 536 11.21 -17.89 9.45
N TYR A 537 9.87 -17.84 9.32
CA TYR A 537 9.02 -17.32 10.37
C TYR A 537 7.64 -17.98 10.34
N LEU A 538 6.98 -17.90 11.48
CA LEU A 538 5.56 -18.20 11.63
C LEU A 538 4.82 -16.91 11.97
N ARG A 539 3.73 -16.66 11.26
CA ARG A 539 2.73 -15.65 11.65
C ARG A 539 1.40 -16.32 11.92
N VAL A 540 0.65 -15.74 12.80
CA VAL A 540 -0.70 -16.19 13.14
C VAL A 540 -1.68 -15.02 12.98
N LYS A 541 -2.92 -15.33 12.59
CA LYS A 541 -3.92 -14.31 12.43
C LYS A 541 -4.75 -14.19 13.69
N ASN A 542 -4.86 -12.98 14.24
CA ASN A 542 -5.68 -12.74 15.44
C ASN A 542 -7.18 -12.71 15.10
N TYR A 543 -8.03 -12.59 16.13
CA TYR A 543 -9.48 -12.57 15.97
C TYR A 543 -10.02 -11.30 15.27
N ARG A 544 -9.18 -10.30 15.03
CA ARG A 544 -9.47 -9.08 14.25
C ARG A 544 -9.07 -9.22 12.78
N GLY A 545 -8.42 -10.33 12.39
CA GLY A 545 -7.95 -10.59 11.04
C GLY A 545 -6.57 -10.04 10.72
N GLU A 546 -5.78 -9.67 11.73
CA GLU A 546 -4.44 -9.15 11.58
C GLU A 546 -3.40 -10.25 11.69
N TRP A 547 -2.39 -10.21 10.81
CA TRP A 547 -1.24 -11.10 10.91
C TRP A 547 -0.24 -10.57 11.95
N VAL A 548 0.16 -11.43 12.89
CA VAL A 548 1.15 -11.14 13.93
C VAL A 548 2.27 -12.16 13.87
N GLU A 549 3.53 -11.72 13.87
CA GLU A 549 4.67 -12.64 13.91
C GLU A 549 4.72 -13.36 15.27
N LEU A 550 4.49 -14.68 15.24
CA LEU A 550 4.58 -15.54 16.42
C LEU A 550 6.04 -15.79 16.80
N CYS A 551 6.85 -16.20 15.83
CA CYS A 551 8.27 -16.45 16.01
C CYS A 551 9.03 -16.34 14.69
N ARG A 552 10.33 -16.09 14.82
CA ARG A 552 11.28 -16.14 13.71
C ARG A 552 12.33 -17.18 13.99
N TYR A 553 12.59 -18.02 13.02
CA TYR A 553 13.55 -19.10 13.08
C TYR A 553 14.54 -18.99 11.92
N ILE A 554 15.81 -19.16 12.18
CA ILE A 554 16.79 -19.21 11.09
C ILE A 554 17.19 -20.66 10.87
N THR A 555 17.05 -21.13 9.63
CA THR A 555 17.27 -22.54 9.30
C THR A 555 18.70 -22.95 9.57
N PRO A 556 18.93 -24.18 10.07
CA PRO A 556 20.28 -24.70 10.29
C PRO A 556 20.93 -25.18 9.00
N PHE A 557 22.28 -25.20 8.99
CA PHE A 557 23.07 -25.67 7.86
C PHE A 557 23.00 -27.20 7.70
N GLY A 558 22.10 -27.67 6.83
CA GLY A 558 22.05 -29.07 6.37
C GLY A 558 21.64 -30.10 7.43
N VAL A 559 20.93 -29.72 8.47
CA VAL A 559 20.43 -30.58 9.54
C VAL A 559 19.01 -30.17 9.95
N GLU A 560 18.29 -31.08 10.61
CA GLU A 560 17.03 -30.79 11.28
C GLU A 560 17.30 -30.42 12.73
N CYS A 561 16.55 -29.46 13.25
CA CYS A 561 16.67 -29.01 14.64
C CYS A 561 15.34 -28.73 15.30
N VAL A 562 15.39 -28.60 16.61
CA VAL A 562 14.25 -28.32 17.49
C VAL A 562 14.59 -27.13 18.36
N ASP A 563 13.64 -26.26 18.60
CA ASP A 563 13.76 -25.19 19.60
C ASP A 563 12.42 -24.91 20.29
N ASP A 564 12.49 -24.36 21.48
CA ASP A 564 11.35 -24.06 22.33
C ASP A 564 11.22 -22.56 22.55
N LEU A 565 9.96 -22.06 22.58
CA LEU A 565 9.66 -20.65 22.79
C LEU A 565 8.43 -20.51 23.71
N ASP A 566 8.53 -19.66 24.72
CA ASP A 566 7.36 -19.20 25.48
C ASP A 566 6.52 -18.25 24.62
N VAL A 567 5.29 -18.66 24.33
CA VAL A 567 4.32 -17.89 23.52
C VAL A 567 3.06 -17.57 24.33
N THR A 568 3.19 -17.50 25.67
CA THR A 568 2.06 -17.23 26.58
C THR A 568 1.37 -15.91 26.28
N ASP A 569 2.11 -14.91 25.84
CA ASP A 569 1.54 -13.62 25.42
C ASP A 569 0.54 -13.73 24.25
N PHE A 570 0.63 -14.81 23.46
CA PHE A 570 -0.32 -15.06 22.36
C PHE A 570 -1.59 -15.79 22.78
N THR A 571 -1.87 -15.83 24.09
CA THR A 571 -3.04 -16.54 24.66
C THR A 571 -4.36 -16.08 24.05
N SER A 572 -4.52 -14.82 23.65
CA SER A 572 -5.73 -14.32 22.99
C SER A 572 -5.82 -14.71 21.51
N VAL A 573 -4.67 -14.98 20.87
CA VAL A 573 -4.57 -15.30 19.45
C VAL A 573 -4.69 -16.81 19.21
N LEU A 574 -3.99 -17.62 20.00
CA LEU A 574 -3.94 -19.07 19.88
C LEU A 574 -5.21 -19.74 20.43
N GLN A 575 -6.38 -19.38 19.88
CA GLN A 575 -7.70 -19.89 20.27
C GLN A 575 -8.65 -19.98 19.07
N GLY A 576 -9.50 -20.99 19.06
CA GLY A 576 -10.48 -21.22 17.99
C GLY A 576 -9.83 -21.80 16.72
N LEU A 577 -10.33 -21.47 15.56
CA LEU A 577 -9.71 -21.81 14.27
C LEU A 577 -8.66 -20.73 13.94
N VAL A 578 -7.39 -21.07 14.03
CA VAL A 578 -6.27 -20.14 13.88
C VAL A 578 -5.61 -20.35 12.53
N GLU A 579 -5.49 -19.27 11.75
CA GLU A 579 -4.73 -19.28 10.50
C GLU A 579 -3.25 -19.06 10.77
N PHE A 580 -2.41 -19.86 10.12
CA PHE A 580 -0.96 -19.79 10.13
C PHE A 580 -0.42 -19.44 8.76
N GLU A 581 0.57 -18.55 8.73
CA GLU A 581 1.46 -18.33 7.61
C GLU A 581 2.84 -18.85 7.99
N TYR A 582 3.34 -19.81 7.22
CA TYR A 582 4.71 -20.30 7.33
C TYR A 582 5.49 -19.82 6.13
N TYR A 583 6.57 -19.12 6.38
CA TYR A 583 7.52 -18.66 5.37
C TYR A 583 8.90 -19.25 5.63
N SER A 584 9.60 -19.67 4.57
CA SER A 584 11.03 -19.97 4.63
C SER A 584 11.66 -19.79 3.25
N GLU A 585 12.75 -19.05 3.20
CA GLU A 585 13.52 -18.89 1.98
C GLU A 585 14.24 -20.21 1.64
N GLN A 586 14.37 -20.50 0.33
CA GLN A 586 15.15 -21.63 -0.16
C GLN A 586 15.57 -21.45 -1.61
N TYR A 587 16.82 -21.08 -1.84
CA TYR A 587 17.28 -20.67 -3.17
C TYR A 587 17.98 -21.75 -3.99
N SER A 588 18.54 -22.83 -3.41
CA SER A 588 19.45 -23.69 -4.17
C SER A 588 19.38 -25.19 -3.95
N THR A 589 19.45 -25.68 -2.74
CA THR A 589 19.59 -27.11 -2.43
C THR A 589 18.54 -27.58 -1.46
N GLY A 590 18.30 -28.89 -1.42
CA GLY A 590 17.26 -29.49 -0.59
C GLY A 590 15.89 -29.52 -1.26
N GLN A 591 14.97 -30.29 -0.70
CA GLN A 591 13.61 -30.47 -1.22
C GLN A 591 12.58 -29.54 -0.58
N GLY A 592 13.00 -28.75 0.41
CA GLY A 592 12.11 -27.84 1.15
C GLY A 592 12.00 -28.21 2.63
N TYR A 593 11.15 -27.45 3.32
CA TYR A 593 10.86 -27.61 4.74
C TYR A 593 9.41 -27.95 4.97
N ASN A 594 9.15 -28.80 5.96
CA ASN A 594 7.83 -29.22 6.40
C ASN A 594 7.75 -29.26 7.93
N PRO A 595 7.72 -28.10 8.61
CA PRO A 595 7.85 -28.02 10.06
C PRO A 595 6.65 -28.62 10.78
N THR A 596 6.85 -28.88 12.07
CA THR A 596 5.81 -29.23 13.04
C THR A 596 5.89 -28.26 14.21
N ALA A 597 4.76 -27.70 14.61
CA ALA A 597 4.63 -26.81 15.75
C ALA A 597 3.71 -27.47 16.80
N ILE A 598 4.22 -27.74 17.98
CA ILE A 598 3.44 -28.30 19.10
C ILE A 598 3.34 -27.23 20.17
N PHE A 599 2.11 -26.91 20.54
CA PHE A 599 1.80 -25.93 21.58
C PHE A 599 1.38 -26.68 22.85
N GLU A 600 2.16 -26.50 23.92
CA GLU A 600 1.94 -27.12 25.21
C GLU A 600 1.25 -26.11 26.14
N TYR A 601 -0.03 -26.36 26.44
CA TYR A 601 -0.85 -25.56 27.35
C TYR A 601 -0.74 -26.11 28.74
N THR A 602 -0.22 -25.34 29.70
CA THR A 602 -0.13 -25.72 31.12
C THR A 602 -1.31 -25.17 31.89
N LYS A 603 -2.08 -26.07 32.51
CA LYS A 603 -3.21 -25.72 33.34
C LYS A 603 -2.81 -24.84 34.52
N GLY A 604 -3.50 -23.73 34.72
CA GLY A 604 -3.24 -22.80 35.80
C GLY A 604 -3.92 -21.46 35.58
N THR A 605 -4.02 -20.65 36.63
CA THR A 605 -4.55 -19.29 36.49
C THR A 605 -3.44 -18.34 36.10
N PRO A 606 -3.52 -17.66 34.97
CA PRO A 606 -2.55 -16.63 34.57
C PRO A 606 -2.66 -15.41 35.51
N GLU A 607 -1.61 -14.60 35.53
CA GLU A 607 -1.61 -13.32 36.27
C GLU A 607 -2.69 -12.37 35.72
N TYR A 608 -2.83 -12.31 34.39
CA TYR A 608 -3.84 -11.52 33.69
C TYR A 608 -4.68 -12.43 32.78
N PRO A 609 -5.99 -12.47 32.95
CA PRO A 609 -6.85 -13.31 32.10
C PRO A 609 -6.97 -12.84 30.66
N TYR A 610 -6.71 -11.56 30.39
CA TYR A 610 -6.83 -10.96 29.07
C TYR A 610 -5.50 -10.33 28.64
N VAL A 611 -5.08 -10.69 27.45
CA VAL A 611 -3.89 -10.16 26.78
C VAL A 611 -4.26 -9.72 25.38
N ASP A 612 -3.91 -8.51 24.97
CA ASP A 612 -4.07 -8.04 23.62
C ASP A 612 -2.72 -7.79 22.94
N LEU A 613 -2.65 -8.08 21.64
CA LEU A 613 -1.46 -7.86 20.82
C LEU A 613 -1.80 -7.01 19.60
N GLN A 614 -1.01 -5.97 19.41
CA GLN A 614 -1.04 -5.12 18.23
C GLN A 614 0.32 -5.11 17.55
N GLU A 615 0.39 -5.40 16.25
CA GLU A 615 1.62 -5.26 15.49
C GLU A 615 1.87 -3.78 15.17
N LEU A 616 3.01 -3.23 15.58
CA LEU A 616 3.40 -1.84 15.36
C LEU A 616 4.29 -1.71 14.13
N TRP A 617 5.21 -2.63 13.96
CA TRP A 617 6.15 -2.69 12.86
C TRP A 617 6.35 -4.13 12.40
N TYR A 618 6.34 -4.33 11.09
CA TYR A 618 6.74 -5.58 10.46
C TYR A 618 7.37 -5.29 9.10
N GLY A 619 8.64 -5.61 8.94
CA GLY A 619 9.34 -5.37 7.67
C GLY A 619 10.84 -5.57 7.73
N SER A 620 11.45 -5.42 6.57
CA SER A 620 12.91 -5.33 6.41
C SER A 620 13.30 -3.89 6.15
N TYR A 621 14.24 -3.38 6.93
CA TYR A 621 14.64 -1.97 6.90
C TYR A 621 16.13 -1.86 6.61
N SER A 622 16.51 -0.90 5.76
CA SER A 622 17.90 -0.63 5.44
C SER A 622 18.68 -0.23 6.71
N PHE A 623 19.88 -0.79 6.89
CA PHE A 623 20.73 -0.47 8.03
C PHE A 623 21.96 0.33 7.59
N GLY A 624 22.06 1.56 8.06
CA GLY A 624 23.17 2.47 7.77
C GLY A 624 22.98 3.28 6.47
N ASP A 625 21.76 3.39 5.93
CA ASP A 625 21.46 4.30 4.85
C ASP A 625 21.78 5.75 5.28
N TYR A 626 22.72 6.36 4.58
CA TYR A 626 23.22 7.71 4.92
C TYR A 626 22.12 8.78 4.95
N GLU A 627 21.14 8.67 4.07
CA GLU A 627 20.03 9.63 3.97
C GLU A 627 18.90 9.31 4.95
N ASN A 628 18.82 8.06 5.44
CA ASN A 628 17.77 7.61 6.34
C ASN A 628 18.28 6.62 7.40
N LEU A 629 19.03 7.12 8.37
CA LEU A 629 19.59 6.29 9.46
C LEU A 629 18.53 5.75 10.43
N CYS A 630 17.31 6.30 10.41
CA CYS A 630 16.19 5.87 11.23
C CYS A 630 14.96 5.54 10.35
N PRO A 631 14.98 4.39 9.64
CA PRO A 631 13.94 4.07 8.67
C PRO A 631 12.61 3.62 9.29
N ILE A 632 12.62 3.25 10.58
CA ILE A 632 11.42 2.78 11.27
C ILE A 632 10.57 3.98 11.69
N PRO A 633 9.29 4.05 11.29
CA PRO A 633 8.43 5.16 11.65
C PRO A 633 8.10 5.15 13.15
N MET A 634 8.08 6.32 13.77
CA MET A 634 7.55 6.49 15.12
C MET A 634 6.08 6.06 15.16
N ARG A 635 5.66 5.39 16.23
CA ARG A 635 4.29 5.00 16.51
C ARG A 635 3.80 5.63 17.81
N THR A 636 2.63 6.22 17.78
CA THR A 636 1.90 6.57 19.00
C THR A 636 1.06 5.37 19.40
N VAL A 637 1.33 4.79 20.55
CA VAL A 637 0.50 3.74 21.16
C VAL A 637 -0.44 4.40 22.16
N GLU A 638 -1.70 4.00 22.14
CA GLU A 638 -2.73 4.46 23.07
C GLU A 638 -3.04 3.32 24.03
N PHE A 639 -3.22 3.64 25.31
CA PHE A 639 -3.56 2.67 26.34
C PHE A 639 -4.99 2.89 26.77
N ASP A 640 -5.79 1.85 26.64
CA ASP A 640 -7.11 1.83 27.25
C ASP A 640 -7.00 2.01 28.78
N PRO A 641 -7.91 2.75 29.40
CA PRO A 641 -7.92 2.94 30.86
C PRO A 641 -7.96 1.64 31.68
N CYS A 642 -8.40 0.53 31.07
CA CYS A 642 -8.41 -0.77 31.74
C CYS A 642 -7.07 -1.54 31.66
N VAL A 643 -6.10 -1.05 30.92
CA VAL A 643 -4.77 -1.67 30.82
C VAL A 643 -4.01 -1.52 32.12
N GLU A 644 -3.57 -2.63 32.68
CA GLU A 644 -2.87 -2.71 33.97
C GLU A 644 -1.36 -2.91 33.79
N LYS A 645 -0.93 -3.47 32.66
CA LYS A 645 0.45 -3.69 32.31
C LYS A 645 0.63 -3.62 30.81
N ALA A 646 1.73 -3.06 30.35
CA ALA A 646 2.05 -3.00 28.91
C ALA A 646 3.56 -3.18 28.66
N LYS A 647 3.88 -3.79 27.54
CA LYS A 647 5.25 -3.90 27.06
C LYS A 647 5.33 -3.74 25.55
N LEU A 648 6.46 -3.23 25.12
CA LEU A 648 6.89 -3.29 23.73
C LEU A 648 7.75 -4.55 23.57
N GLN A 649 7.34 -5.47 22.70
CA GLN A 649 8.06 -6.69 22.37
C GLN A 649 8.69 -6.54 20.99
N ILE A 650 10.01 -6.69 20.87
CA ILE A 650 10.74 -6.50 19.60
C ILE A 650 11.53 -7.76 19.28
N THR A 651 11.39 -8.23 18.04
CA THR A 651 12.24 -9.27 17.42
C THR A 651 13.01 -8.62 16.28
N THR A 652 14.34 -8.62 16.36
CA THR A 652 15.21 -8.05 15.33
C THR A 652 16.25 -9.07 14.90
N SER A 653 16.48 -9.19 13.59
CA SER A 653 17.57 -10.02 13.03
C SER A 653 18.27 -9.29 11.90
N GLY A 654 19.60 -9.28 11.93
CA GLY A 654 20.44 -8.68 10.89
C GLY A 654 20.70 -9.66 9.76
N HIS A 655 20.51 -9.21 8.53
CA HIS A 655 20.68 -10.04 7.33
C HIS A 655 21.50 -9.29 6.28
N ASN A 656 22.03 -10.07 5.37
CA ASN A 656 22.98 -9.64 4.37
C ASN A 656 24.30 -9.18 5.02
N TRP A 657 25.37 -9.50 4.38
CA TRP A 657 26.70 -9.12 4.82
C TRP A 657 27.58 -8.85 3.61
N SER A 658 28.61 -8.05 3.82
CA SER A 658 29.63 -7.80 2.85
C SER A 658 30.96 -7.76 3.57
N ASP A 659 32.00 -8.22 2.93
CA ASP A 659 33.35 -8.01 3.42
C ASP A 659 33.62 -6.50 3.62
N THR A 660 34.57 -6.21 4.48
CA THR A 660 35.16 -4.86 4.50
C THR A 660 35.59 -4.51 3.09
N GLY A 661 35.15 -3.36 2.60
CA GLY A 661 35.42 -2.91 1.24
C GLY A 661 36.90 -2.97 0.89
N ASN A 662 37.20 -3.08 -0.40
CA ASN A 662 38.56 -3.09 -0.92
C ASN A 662 38.95 -1.65 -1.27
N GLY A 663 39.33 -0.88 -0.28
CA GLY A 663 39.68 0.53 -0.46
C GLY A 663 39.25 1.40 0.70
N ALA A 664 38.71 2.60 0.39
CA ALA A 664 38.31 3.58 1.38
C ALA A 664 36.93 3.28 2.03
N TYR A 665 36.11 2.47 1.39
CA TYR A 665 34.72 2.22 1.76
C TYR A 665 34.53 0.79 2.25
N ASN A 666 33.67 0.62 3.26
CA ASN A 666 33.30 -0.70 3.78
C ASN A 666 31.93 -0.68 4.47
N THR A 667 31.32 -1.86 4.59
CA THR A 667 30.06 -2.06 5.31
C THR A 667 30.28 -2.33 6.82
N GLY A 668 31.52 -2.46 7.27
CA GLY A 668 31.81 -2.96 8.61
C GLY A 668 31.32 -4.39 8.85
N ASN A 669 31.06 -5.16 7.78
CA ASN A 669 30.43 -6.48 7.80
C ASN A 669 28.97 -6.51 8.32
N ALA A 670 28.27 -5.39 8.23
CA ALA A 670 26.86 -5.27 8.57
C ALA A 670 25.97 -5.91 7.47
N ALA A 671 24.73 -6.34 7.79
CA ALA A 671 24.14 -6.29 9.13
C ALA A 671 24.30 -7.59 9.92
N GLU A 672 24.53 -8.73 9.24
CA GLU A 672 24.55 -10.07 9.83
C GLU A 672 25.64 -10.24 10.89
N PHE A 673 26.84 -9.72 10.62
CA PHE A 673 28.01 -9.90 11.49
C PHE A 673 28.50 -8.59 12.12
N TYR A 674 27.60 -7.64 12.37
CA TYR A 674 27.91 -6.38 13.00
C TYR A 674 27.22 -6.28 14.36
N GLU A 675 28.05 -6.14 15.41
CA GLU A 675 27.59 -5.96 16.78
C GLU A 675 27.13 -4.52 16.99
N ALA A 676 25.82 -4.31 17.09
CA ALA A 676 25.22 -2.98 17.21
C ALA A 676 24.40 -2.82 18.50
N THR A 677 24.25 -1.57 18.94
CA THR A 677 23.34 -1.22 20.02
C THR A 677 22.31 -0.20 19.49
N HIS A 678 21.07 -0.61 19.43
CA HIS A 678 19.94 0.20 18.98
C HIS A 678 19.23 0.87 20.16
N ASN A 679 18.56 1.98 19.93
CA ASN A 679 17.83 2.74 20.93
C ASN A 679 16.34 2.48 20.87
N ILE A 680 15.70 2.34 22.03
CA ILE A 680 14.25 2.38 22.17
C ILE A 680 13.90 3.72 22.82
N ASN A 681 13.36 4.62 22.01
CA ASN A 681 13.00 5.97 22.44
C ASN A 681 11.52 6.02 22.79
N ILE A 682 11.20 6.48 24.01
CA ILE A 682 9.83 6.68 24.46
C ILE A 682 9.63 8.17 24.74
N ASN A 683 8.61 8.76 24.12
CA ASN A 683 8.31 10.20 24.22
C ASN A 683 9.52 11.10 23.90
N GLY A 684 10.32 10.68 22.91
CA GLY A 684 11.51 11.40 22.44
C GLY A 684 12.76 11.26 23.32
N ALA A 685 12.75 10.39 24.32
CA ALA A 685 13.92 10.09 25.16
C ALA A 685 14.36 8.64 24.99
N THR A 686 15.65 8.38 24.88
CA THR A 686 16.19 7.02 24.90
C THR A 686 15.95 6.41 26.28
N THR A 687 15.01 5.48 26.36
CA THR A 687 14.59 4.83 27.61
C THR A 687 15.26 3.47 27.76
N TYR A 688 15.38 2.73 26.67
CA TYR A 688 16.01 1.41 26.65
C TYR A 688 16.98 1.32 25.48
N THR A 689 17.85 0.29 25.56
CA THR A 689 18.76 -0.06 24.45
C THR A 689 18.64 -1.55 24.15
N GLN A 690 18.84 -1.90 22.89
CA GLN A 690 18.90 -3.27 22.43
C GLN A 690 20.33 -3.56 21.94
N HIS A 691 21.06 -4.40 22.66
CA HIS A 691 22.34 -4.92 22.20
C HIS A 691 22.09 -6.10 21.27
N LEU A 692 22.12 -5.86 19.97
CA LEU A 692 21.78 -6.84 18.95
C LEU A 692 22.99 -7.71 18.61
N TRP A 693 23.24 -8.70 19.45
CA TRP A 693 24.33 -9.65 19.26
C TRP A 693 24.06 -10.99 19.95
N GLU A 694 24.29 -12.10 19.25
CA GLU A 694 24.05 -13.43 19.75
C GLU A 694 25.29 -14.32 19.55
N THR A 695 25.67 -15.04 20.60
CA THR A 695 26.78 -16.00 20.55
C THR A 695 26.27 -17.38 20.14
N CYS A 696 26.70 -17.88 18.97
CA CYS A 696 26.16 -19.11 18.40
C CYS A 696 26.95 -20.36 18.74
N ASN A 697 28.05 -20.28 19.48
CA ASN A 697 28.80 -21.43 19.94
C ASN A 697 29.09 -21.38 21.47
N PRO A 698 28.40 -22.22 22.31
CA PRO A 698 27.45 -23.26 21.89
C PRO A 698 26.15 -22.67 21.29
N ASN A 699 25.50 -23.46 20.41
CA ASN A 699 24.23 -23.01 19.81
C ASN A 699 23.15 -22.91 20.91
N PRO A 700 22.35 -21.82 20.94
CA PRO A 700 21.35 -21.59 22.00
C PRO A 700 20.30 -22.70 22.10
N ALA A 701 19.82 -23.25 21.00
CA ALA A 701 18.88 -24.37 20.94
C ALA A 701 19.55 -25.74 21.02
N GLY A 702 20.87 -25.78 21.14
CA GLY A 702 21.63 -27.05 21.10
C GLY A 702 21.74 -27.70 19.73
N CYS A 703 21.36 -27.00 18.66
CA CYS A 703 21.45 -27.41 17.27
C CYS A 703 22.91 -27.44 16.81
N GLN A 704 23.62 -28.51 17.16
CA GLN A 704 25.01 -28.66 16.84
C GLN A 704 25.45 -30.15 16.88
N PRO A 705 26.42 -30.57 16.02
CA PRO A 705 27.10 -29.75 15.03
C PRO A 705 26.25 -29.51 13.79
N GLN A 706 26.47 -28.39 13.10
CA GLN A 706 25.95 -28.09 11.79
C GLN A 706 27.10 -27.95 10.79
N ASN A 707 26.79 -27.92 9.50
CA ASN A 707 27.73 -27.50 8.46
C ASN A 707 27.89 -25.98 8.46
N GLY A 708 28.73 -25.44 7.57
CA GLY A 708 28.83 -23.99 7.35
C GLY A 708 29.39 -23.17 8.53
N THR A 709 28.97 -21.94 8.62
CA THR A 709 29.50 -20.91 9.54
C THR A 709 28.68 -20.73 10.83
N TRP A 710 27.96 -21.77 11.25
CA TRP A 710 27.04 -21.71 12.39
C TRP A 710 27.68 -21.26 13.72
N THR A 711 29.01 -21.42 13.87
CA THR A 711 29.73 -21.02 15.09
C THR A 711 29.98 -19.52 15.22
N TYR A 712 29.72 -18.74 14.17
CA TYR A 712 29.94 -17.30 14.19
C TYR A 712 28.78 -16.60 14.91
N ALA A 713 29.13 -15.67 15.81
CA ALA A 713 28.15 -14.80 16.45
C ALA A 713 27.51 -13.88 15.40
N ARG A 714 26.24 -13.55 15.60
CA ARG A 714 25.42 -12.79 14.63
C ARG A 714 24.52 -11.75 15.30
N ALA A 715 23.99 -10.85 14.51
CA ALA A 715 23.09 -9.81 14.94
C ALA A 715 21.68 -10.37 15.26
N GLY A 716 21.52 -10.82 16.52
CA GLY A 716 20.24 -11.19 17.12
C GLY A 716 19.71 -12.59 16.80
N TRP A 717 20.49 -13.48 16.15
CA TRP A 717 20.05 -14.81 15.78
C TRP A 717 21.20 -15.82 15.66
N CYS A 718 20.87 -17.10 15.71
CA CYS A 718 21.79 -18.19 15.38
C CYS A 718 21.12 -19.21 14.45
N PRO A 719 21.85 -19.83 13.50
CA PRO A 719 21.29 -20.91 12.69
C PRO A 719 20.80 -22.06 13.54
N GLY A 720 19.57 -22.53 13.28
CA GLY A 720 18.95 -23.61 14.04
C GLY A 720 18.42 -23.21 15.41
N SER A 721 18.12 -21.92 15.62
CA SER A 721 17.43 -21.44 16.82
C SER A 721 16.44 -20.33 16.53
N MET A 722 15.51 -20.10 17.47
CA MET A 722 14.61 -18.96 17.45
C MET A 722 15.40 -17.66 17.59
N THR A 723 14.98 -16.64 16.86
CA THR A 723 15.51 -15.28 17.00
C THR A 723 15.14 -14.73 18.37
N MET A 724 16.06 -14.02 19.00
CA MET A 724 15.84 -13.40 20.31
C MET A 724 14.63 -12.46 20.30
N VAL A 725 13.91 -12.46 21.41
CA VAL A 725 12.78 -11.56 21.67
C VAL A 725 13.17 -10.66 22.83
N TRP A 726 13.01 -9.34 22.66
CA TRP A 726 13.26 -8.34 23.69
C TRP A 726 11.96 -7.71 24.17
N ASP A 727 11.79 -7.65 25.50
CA ASP A 727 10.65 -7.01 26.15
C ASP A 727 11.07 -5.72 26.86
N TYR A 728 10.35 -4.63 26.60
CA TYR A 728 10.55 -3.32 27.19
C TYR A 728 9.26 -2.84 27.85
N SER A 729 9.26 -2.62 29.18
CA SER A 729 8.07 -2.18 29.90
C SER A 729 7.61 -0.80 29.45
N LEU A 730 6.29 -0.66 29.32
CA LEU A 730 5.61 0.62 29.09
C LEU A 730 4.71 1.01 30.28
N ASP A 731 4.82 0.32 31.43
CA ASP A 731 3.96 0.52 32.59
C ASP A 731 4.00 1.95 33.12
N ASP A 732 5.16 2.61 33.07
CA ASP A 732 5.34 3.97 33.53
C ASP A 732 4.54 5.02 32.72
N TYR A 733 4.05 4.64 31.53
CA TYR A 733 3.33 5.52 30.61
C TYR A 733 1.81 5.26 30.57
N LEU A 734 1.32 4.23 31.29
CA LEU A 734 -0.10 3.89 31.32
C LEU A 734 -0.95 5.04 31.86
N ALA A 735 -0.44 5.74 32.87
CA ALA A 735 -1.17 6.86 33.48
C ALA A 735 -1.36 8.06 32.52
N ASP A 736 -0.51 8.17 31.50
CA ASP A 736 -0.59 9.21 30.47
C ASP A 736 -1.56 8.84 29.34
N GLY A 737 -2.07 7.61 29.33
CA GLY A 737 -3.00 7.06 28.35
C GLY A 737 -2.40 6.84 26.96
N LYS A 738 -1.11 7.21 26.75
CA LYS A 738 -0.41 7.01 25.47
C LYS A 738 1.09 7.18 25.63
N ALA A 739 1.83 6.64 24.65
CA ALA A 739 3.27 6.89 24.50
C ALA A 739 3.66 6.95 23.02
N ASP A 740 4.59 7.81 22.66
CA ASP A 740 5.25 7.79 21.37
C ASP A 740 6.45 6.84 21.46
N VAL A 741 6.47 5.80 20.65
CA VAL A 741 7.52 4.78 20.62
C VAL A 741 8.28 4.82 19.29
N LEU A 742 9.61 4.81 19.36
CA LEU A 742 10.49 4.80 18.22
C LEU A 742 11.61 3.79 18.45
N TYR A 743 11.78 2.87 17.52
CA TYR A 743 12.93 1.99 17.47
C TYR A 743 13.96 2.60 16.53
N GLU A 744 15.01 3.17 17.07
CA GLU A 744 16.08 3.86 16.37
C GLU A 744 17.28 2.91 16.24
N PHE A 745 17.72 2.64 15.03
CA PHE A 745 18.92 1.85 14.79
C PHE A 745 20.16 2.59 15.31
N ASP A 746 21.27 1.86 15.47
CA ASP A 746 22.52 2.45 15.96
C ASP A 746 22.86 3.72 15.16
N PRO A 747 22.70 4.93 15.75
CA PRO A 747 22.87 6.17 15.03
C PRO A 747 24.32 6.48 14.68
N THR A 748 25.26 5.68 15.16
CA THR A 748 26.69 5.82 14.87
C THR A 748 27.15 5.01 13.66
N TYR A 749 26.31 4.05 13.22
CA TYR A 749 26.62 3.24 12.07
C TYR A 749 26.13 3.89 10.77
N VAL A 750 27.04 3.96 9.80
CA VAL A 750 26.75 4.38 8.43
C VAL A 750 27.41 3.39 7.49
N ASP A 751 26.62 2.82 6.59
CA ASP A 751 27.14 1.93 5.54
C ASP A 751 27.81 2.77 4.44
N GLN A 752 29.14 2.76 4.44
CA GLN A 752 29.94 3.48 3.44
C GLN A 752 29.82 2.88 2.03
N CYS A 753 29.28 1.67 1.93
CA CYS A 753 29.00 1.02 0.66
C CYS A 753 27.57 1.26 0.15
N HIS A 754 26.74 1.95 0.91
CA HIS A 754 25.40 2.29 0.49
C HIS A 754 25.42 3.28 -0.69
N PRO A 755 24.53 3.13 -1.70
CA PRO A 755 24.46 4.03 -2.85
C PRO A 755 24.30 5.52 -2.51
N ASN A 756 23.63 5.83 -1.38
CA ASN A 756 23.40 7.20 -0.91
C ASN A 756 24.58 7.78 -0.13
N TYR A 757 25.68 7.04 0.08
CA TYR A 757 26.86 7.57 0.73
C TYR A 757 27.50 8.66 -0.15
N PRO A 758 27.89 9.85 0.41
CA PRO A 758 28.24 11.04 -0.42
C PRO A 758 29.37 10.82 -1.40
N ASP A 759 30.30 9.95 -1.10
CA ASP A 759 31.46 9.67 -1.96
C ASP A 759 31.23 8.46 -2.88
N CYS A 760 30.04 7.86 -2.85
CA CYS A 760 29.68 6.75 -3.72
C CYS A 760 29.48 7.22 -5.15
N VAL A 761 30.15 6.58 -6.10
CA VAL A 761 30.18 7.01 -7.52
C VAL A 761 29.15 6.25 -8.38
N SER A 762 28.45 5.25 -7.83
CA SER A 762 27.55 4.41 -8.63
C SER A 762 26.25 4.10 -7.90
N GLY A 763 25.15 4.31 -8.58
CA GLY A 763 23.78 4.10 -8.08
C GLY A 763 23.29 2.64 -8.09
N GLN A 764 24.12 1.66 -7.75
CA GLN A 764 23.73 0.26 -7.56
C GLN A 764 23.67 -0.09 -6.07
N ASN A 765 23.43 -1.37 -5.73
CA ASN A 765 23.31 -1.85 -4.35
C ASN A 765 24.53 -1.57 -3.46
N SER A 766 25.67 -1.28 -4.04
CA SER A 766 26.87 -0.84 -3.35
C SER A 766 27.75 0.02 -4.22
N CYS A 767 28.69 0.75 -3.59
CA CYS A 767 29.69 1.52 -4.30
C CYS A 767 30.67 0.63 -5.08
N PRO A 768 31.21 1.06 -6.24
CA PRO A 768 32.13 0.30 -7.05
C PRO A 768 33.41 -0.13 -6.32
N ASP A 769 33.83 0.63 -5.32
CA ASP A 769 35.02 0.35 -4.51
C ASP A 769 34.77 -0.65 -3.39
N CYS A 770 33.54 -1.18 -3.26
CA CYS A 770 33.21 -2.25 -2.32
C CYS A 770 33.32 -3.63 -2.97
N THR A 771 33.88 -4.60 -2.25
CA THR A 771 34.21 -5.92 -2.81
C THR A 771 32.99 -6.80 -3.09
N ASN A 772 31.92 -6.62 -2.35
CA ASN A 772 30.65 -7.33 -2.52
C ASN A 772 29.48 -6.37 -2.43
N SER A 773 28.52 -6.57 -3.30
CA SER A 773 27.28 -5.81 -3.27
C SER A 773 26.33 -6.47 -2.28
N SER A 774 26.33 -5.99 -1.05
CA SER A 774 25.35 -6.40 -0.04
C SER A 774 24.67 -5.16 0.49
N ASN A 775 23.36 -5.23 0.63
CA ASN A 775 22.57 -4.19 1.26
C ASN A 775 22.24 -4.63 2.68
N PRO A 776 22.89 -4.08 3.71
CA PRO A 776 22.63 -4.45 5.10
C PRO A 776 21.17 -4.18 5.48
N LEU A 777 20.48 -5.20 5.98
CA LEU A 777 19.08 -5.12 6.36
C LEU A 777 18.86 -5.62 7.78
N LEU A 778 17.98 -4.95 8.51
CA LEU A 778 17.41 -5.46 9.75
C LEU A 778 15.96 -5.81 9.53
N LYS A 779 15.60 -7.08 9.73
CA LYS A 779 14.19 -7.49 9.76
C LYS A 779 13.66 -7.26 11.17
N VAL A 780 12.60 -6.49 11.30
CA VAL A 780 12.02 -6.08 12.58
C VAL A 780 10.56 -6.49 12.63
N SER A 781 10.16 -7.08 13.76
CA SER A 781 8.77 -7.21 14.19
C SER A 781 8.67 -6.55 15.57
N GLY A 782 7.82 -5.56 15.70
CA GLY A 782 7.57 -4.87 16.96
C GLY A 782 6.09 -4.93 17.31
N LYS A 783 5.78 -5.35 18.55
CA LYS A 783 4.42 -5.56 19.02
C LYS A 783 4.19 -4.79 20.32
N LEU A 784 3.03 -4.16 20.45
CA LEU A 784 2.48 -3.75 21.75
C LEU A 784 1.75 -4.95 22.33
N VAL A 785 2.11 -5.31 23.57
CA VAL A 785 1.39 -6.34 24.36
C VAL A 785 0.82 -5.66 25.59
N THR A 786 -0.47 -5.77 25.77
CA THR A 786 -1.22 -5.19 26.91
C THR A 786 -1.96 -6.25 27.69
N TYR A 787 -2.11 -6.03 29.00
CA TYR A 787 -2.68 -7.00 29.93
C TYR A 787 -3.71 -6.33 30.83
N SER A 788 -4.80 -7.06 31.13
CA SER A 788 -5.87 -6.56 31.97
C SER A 788 -6.67 -7.69 32.64
N HIS A 789 -7.33 -7.36 33.75
CA HIS A 789 -8.43 -8.18 34.32
C HIS A 789 -9.78 -7.80 33.70
N ASN A 790 -9.87 -6.74 32.92
CA ASN A 790 -11.09 -6.30 32.25
C ASN A 790 -11.08 -6.66 30.75
N THR A 791 -12.20 -7.17 30.26
CA THR A 791 -12.41 -7.50 28.84
C THR A 791 -12.45 -6.31 27.92
N ASP A 792 -12.64 -5.09 28.41
CA ASP A 792 -12.67 -3.89 27.59
C ASP A 792 -11.41 -3.76 26.73
N ILE A 793 -10.27 -4.26 27.22
CA ILE A 793 -9.02 -4.38 26.45
C ILE A 793 -9.18 -5.11 25.09
N LEU A 794 -10.16 -6.04 25.00
CA LEU A 794 -10.44 -6.81 23.78
C LEU A 794 -11.58 -6.21 22.95
N THR A 795 -12.31 -5.26 23.50
CA THR A 795 -13.59 -4.83 22.92
C THR A 795 -13.70 -3.35 22.62
N GLU A 796 -12.82 -2.49 23.15
CA GLU A 796 -12.87 -1.09 22.78
C GLU A 796 -12.32 -0.89 21.38
N VAL A 797 -13.24 -0.58 20.48
CA VAL A 797 -12.96 0.18 19.27
C VAL A 797 -13.00 1.64 19.68
N PRO A 798 -12.11 2.50 19.20
CA PRO A 798 -12.35 3.95 19.30
C PRO A 798 -13.80 4.19 18.86
N GLU A 799 -14.59 4.84 19.69
CA GLU A 799 -16.01 5.07 19.41
C GLU A 799 -16.19 5.47 17.97
N GLN A 800 -16.80 4.61 17.16
CA GLN A 800 -17.25 5.05 15.84
C GLN A 800 -18.17 6.24 16.07
N PRO A 801 -18.04 7.32 15.30
CA PRO A 801 -18.93 8.45 15.42
C PRO A 801 -20.37 7.92 15.35
N ASP A 802 -21.12 8.14 16.41
CA ASP A 802 -22.53 7.76 16.51
C ASP A 802 -23.27 8.24 15.27
N VAL A 803 -23.64 7.33 14.36
CA VAL A 803 -24.33 7.69 13.10
C VAL A 803 -25.64 8.41 13.35
N ASP A 804 -26.22 8.25 14.55
CA ASP A 804 -27.42 8.95 15.02
C ASP A 804 -27.10 10.23 15.82
N ALA A 805 -25.82 10.58 16.02
CA ALA A 805 -25.46 11.81 16.72
C ALA A 805 -25.97 13.02 15.93
N GLU A 806 -26.63 13.92 16.61
CA GLU A 806 -27.08 15.19 16.03
C GLU A 806 -25.86 15.96 15.47
N PRO A 807 -25.96 16.51 14.26
CA PRO A 807 -24.89 17.30 13.67
C PRO A 807 -24.61 18.53 14.54
N PHE A 808 -23.35 18.76 14.84
CA PHE A 808 -22.91 19.95 15.56
C PHE A 808 -22.20 20.93 14.63
N ASN A 809 -22.23 22.22 14.98
CA ASN A 809 -21.63 23.25 14.14
C ASN A 809 -20.19 23.52 14.57
N VAL A 810 -19.36 23.75 13.59
CA VAL A 810 -17.96 24.17 13.79
C VAL A 810 -17.66 25.38 12.93
N THR A 811 -17.09 26.41 13.58
CA THR A 811 -16.55 27.57 12.88
C THR A 811 -15.09 27.78 13.23
N ILE A 812 -14.29 28.17 12.23
CA ILE A 812 -12.87 28.45 12.39
C ILE A 812 -12.59 29.86 11.87
N THR A 813 -12.05 30.71 12.76
CA THR A 813 -11.80 32.13 12.45
C THR A 813 -10.47 32.61 13.04
N PRO A 814 -9.74 33.50 12.34
CA PRO A 814 -9.96 33.89 10.94
C PRO A 814 -9.61 32.76 9.95
N ASN A 815 -10.20 32.78 8.78
CA ASN A 815 -9.81 31.93 7.64
C ASN A 815 -9.75 32.87 6.41
N PRO A 816 -8.59 33.17 5.85
CA PRO A 816 -7.23 32.69 6.19
C PRO A 816 -6.75 33.06 7.60
N ALA A 817 -6.07 32.10 8.23
CA ALA A 817 -5.44 32.30 9.56
C ALA A 817 -4.04 32.88 9.42
N ARG A 818 -3.67 33.78 10.31
CA ARG A 818 -2.32 34.37 10.41
C ARG A 818 -1.84 34.28 11.83
N GLY A 819 -0.86 33.42 12.07
CA GLY A 819 -0.28 33.21 13.41
C GLY A 819 -1.19 32.50 14.39
N GLN A 820 -2.50 32.79 14.38
CA GLN A 820 -3.49 32.18 15.29
C GLN A 820 -4.81 31.92 14.60
N MET A 821 -5.52 30.88 15.04
CA MET A 821 -6.92 30.61 14.66
C MET A 821 -7.73 30.14 15.87
N THR A 822 -9.00 30.44 15.84
CA THR A 822 -9.96 30.06 16.88
C THR A 822 -10.97 29.07 16.30
N ILE A 823 -11.10 27.92 16.93
CA ILE A 823 -12.08 26.90 16.63
C ILE A 823 -13.20 27.03 17.65
N THR A 824 -14.43 27.15 17.18
CA THR A 824 -15.64 27.21 18.02
C THR A 824 -16.56 26.08 17.61
N THR A 825 -17.08 25.33 18.58
CA THR A 825 -18.03 24.23 18.39
C THR A 825 -19.19 24.35 19.36
N ASP A 826 -20.37 23.96 18.92
CA ASP A 826 -21.56 23.80 19.77
C ASP A 826 -21.78 22.35 20.22
N TYR A 827 -20.76 21.48 20.09
CA TYR A 827 -20.81 20.12 20.60
C TYR A 827 -21.05 20.12 22.11
N ASP A 828 -22.18 19.57 22.52
CA ASP A 828 -22.73 19.67 23.88
C ASP A 828 -22.44 18.46 24.78
N LYS A 829 -21.87 17.39 24.20
CA LYS A 829 -21.55 16.16 24.96
C LYS A 829 -20.13 16.16 25.58
N GLY A 830 -19.50 17.35 25.68
CA GLY A 830 -18.19 17.53 26.32
C GLY A 830 -17.10 18.00 25.40
N ARG A 831 -15.97 17.30 25.34
CA ARG A 831 -14.81 17.69 24.52
C ARG A 831 -14.84 16.99 23.17
N ALA A 832 -14.70 17.76 22.09
CA ALA A 832 -14.44 17.22 20.76
C ALA A 832 -12.93 17.13 20.51
N SER A 833 -12.46 16.06 19.91
CA SER A 833 -11.07 15.93 19.45
C SER A 833 -10.86 16.71 18.16
N VAL A 834 -9.73 17.37 18.01
CA VAL A 834 -9.38 18.17 16.82
C VAL A 834 -8.07 17.65 16.24
N VAL A 835 -8.08 17.33 14.95
CA VAL A 835 -6.90 16.93 14.18
C VAL A 835 -6.72 17.90 13.02
N ILE A 836 -5.55 18.51 12.90
CA ILE A 836 -5.18 19.32 11.73
C ILE A 836 -4.30 18.48 10.83
N ILE A 837 -4.69 18.42 9.57
CA ILE A 837 -4.05 17.60 8.54
C ILE A 837 -3.55 18.54 7.44
N ASN A 838 -2.32 18.31 6.97
CA ASN A 838 -1.79 19.02 5.81
C ASN A 838 -2.40 18.47 4.50
N PRO A 839 -2.16 19.10 3.34
CA PRO A 839 -2.68 18.63 2.06
C PRO A 839 -2.22 17.22 1.66
N GLN A 840 -1.15 16.71 2.26
CA GLN A 840 -0.60 15.37 2.05
C GLN A 840 -1.23 14.31 2.97
N GLY A 841 -2.28 14.68 3.71
CA GLY A 841 -2.95 13.77 4.64
C GLY A 841 -2.24 13.55 5.98
N ALA A 842 -1.05 14.13 6.17
CA ALA A 842 -0.30 13.97 7.42
C ALA A 842 -0.89 14.83 8.55
N LYS A 843 -1.09 14.23 9.72
CA LYS A 843 -1.48 14.93 10.94
C LYS A 843 -0.34 15.86 11.38
N VAL A 844 -0.59 17.16 11.40
CA VAL A 844 0.39 18.17 11.83
C VAL A 844 0.12 18.66 13.25
N ARG A 845 -1.10 18.46 13.78
CA ARG A 845 -1.47 18.84 15.12
C ARG A 845 -2.72 18.11 15.62
N GLY A 846 -2.78 17.81 16.92
CA GLY A 846 -3.97 17.26 17.55
C GLY A 846 -4.18 17.85 18.95
N PHE A 847 -5.42 18.11 19.32
CA PHE A 847 -5.82 18.64 20.63
C PHE A 847 -7.35 18.49 20.80
N SER A 848 -7.87 18.81 21.98
CA SER A 848 -9.32 18.83 22.22
C SER A 848 -9.86 20.25 22.34
N VAL A 849 -11.13 20.45 21.98
CA VAL A 849 -11.88 21.69 22.12
C VAL A 849 -13.18 21.43 22.89
N GLU A 850 -13.49 22.35 23.80
CA GLU A 850 -14.76 22.42 24.51
C GLU A 850 -15.30 23.84 24.34
N GLY A 851 -16.41 23.95 23.59
CA GLY A 851 -16.96 25.24 23.19
C GLY A 851 -16.06 26.05 22.27
N GLN A 852 -14.96 26.59 22.77
CA GLN A 852 -14.06 27.42 21.96
C GLN A 852 -12.60 27.26 22.37
N ARG A 853 -11.68 27.18 21.38
CA ARG A 853 -10.24 27.16 21.62
C ARG A 853 -9.47 27.93 20.56
N THR A 854 -8.58 28.83 21.01
CA THR A 854 -7.61 29.51 20.13
C THR A 854 -6.29 28.78 20.17
N ILE A 855 -5.71 28.54 19.01
CA ILE A 855 -4.41 27.89 18.85
C ILE A 855 -3.45 28.76 18.04
N ASP A 856 -2.17 28.63 18.36
CA ASP A 856 -1.10 29.24 17.59
C ASP A 856 -0.80 28.34 16.37
N VAL A 857 -0.75 28.92 15.19
CA VAL A 857 -0.43 28.25 13.91
C VAL A 857 0.71 28.95 13.17
N SER A 858 1.46 29.81 13.87
CA SER A 858 2.56 30.60 13.30
C SER A 858 3.74 29.74 12.82
N ASP A 859 3.89 28.54 13.34
CA ASP A 859 4.89 27.54 12.99
C ASP A 859 4.50 26.66 11.79
N LEU A 860 3.23 26.72 11.35
CA LEU A 860 2.78 25.96 10.20
C LEU A 860 3.07 26.73 8.91
N PRO A 861 3.61 26.07 7.86
CA PRO A 861 3.83 26.68 6.55
C PRO A 861 2.56 27.29 5.98
N SER A 862 2.71 28.35 5.17
CA SER A 862 1.55 28.89 4.42
C SER A 862 1.00 27.83 3.48
N GLY A 863 -0.32 27.61 3.53
CA GLY A 863 -0.95 26.55 2.73
C GLY A 863 -2.37 26.26 3.16
N ILE A 864 -2.96 25.24 2.53
CA ILE A 864 -4.28 24.74 2.86
C ILE A 864 -4.12 23.62 3.90
N TYR A 865 -5.01 23.59 4.88
CA TYR A 865 -5.08 22.54 5.90
C TYR A 865 -6.51 22.07 6.07
N PHE A 866 -6.68 20.83 6.47
CA PHE A 866 -7.98 20.29 6.85
C PHE A 866 -8.02 20.12 8.36
N VAL A 867 -9.07 20.59 8.97
CA VAL A 867 -9.30 20.49 10.41
C VAL A 867 -10.48 19.56 10.62
N HIS A 868 -10.20 18.36 11.13
CA HIS A 868 -11.20 17.40 11.53
C HIS A 868 -11.56 17.63 12.99
N ILE A 869 -12.82 17.80 13.28
CA ILE A 869 -13.36 17.94 14.63
C ILE A 869 -14.22 16.71 14.88
N ILE A 870 -13.80 15.88 15.81
CA ILE A 870 -14.38 14.59 16.12
C ILE A 870 -15.11 14.72 17.46
N GLY A 871 -16.44 14.73 17.35
CA GLY A 871 -17.35 14.63 18.47
C GLY A 871 -18.42 13.65 18.11
N GLY A 872 -19.22 12.97 18.47
CA GLY A 872 -20.20 12.01 17.93
C GLY A 872 -20.24 11.84 16.40
N LYS A 873 -19.87 12.89 15.66
CA LYS A 873 -19.62 12.86 14.20
C LYS A 873 -18.30 13.56 13.87
N VAL A 874 -17.75 13.32 12.70
CA VAL A 874 -16.59 14.06 12.20
C VAL A 874 -17.05 15.24 11.38
N VAL A 875 -16.63 16.44 11.76
CA VAL A 875 -16.86 17.67 10.99
C VAL A 875 -15.54 18.15 10.44
N THR A 876 -15.41 18.20 9.13
CA THR A 876 -14.21 18.68 8.45
C THR A 876 -14.36 20.13 8.03
N ARG A 877 -13.33 20.92 8.26
CA ARG A 877 -13.23 22.33 7.81
C ARG A 877 -11.90 22.58 7.12
N LYS A 878 -11.96 23.20 5.96
CA LYS A 878 -10.79 23.67 5.23
C LYS A 878 -10.34 25.02 5.75
N VAL A 879 -9.07 25.16 6.07
CA VAL A 879 -8.47 26.40 6.59
C VAL A 879 -7.25 26.75 5.75
N MET A 880 -7.12 28.00 5.37
CA MET A 880 -5.92 28.54 4.75
C MET A 880 -5.05 29.19 5.83
N ILE A 881 -3.79 28.82 5.92
CA ILE A 881 -2.79 29.46 6.78
C ILE A 881 -1.91 30.36 5.90
N GLN A 882 -1.69 31.60 6.32
CA GLN A 882 -0.86 32.61 5.64
C GLN A 882 0.10 33.23 6.65
N ASN A 883 1.16 32.52 6.99
CA ASN A 883 2.23 32.99 7.85
C ASN A 883 3.36 33.66 7.09
#